data_f6f87d17e403580dc14b4b9493d88242
#
_entry.id   f6f87d17e403580dc14b4b9493d88242
#
_cell.length_a   1.000
_cell.length_b   1.000
_cell.length_c   1.000
_cell.angle_alpha   90.00
_cell.angle_beta   90.00
_cell.angle_gamma   90.00
#
_symmetry.space_group_name_H-M   'P 1'
#
loop_
_entity.id
_entity.type
_entity.pdbx_description
1 polymer ?
#
loop_
_entity_poly.entity_id
_entity_poly.type
_entity_poly.pdbx_seq_one_letter_code
_entity_poly.pdbx_strand_id
1 'polypeptide(L)'
;MQNFDRKEKAKELIRELPKGTLIWYPFEKGAKALCVGGGDFRMEELLREKGLKVTVTSAEELLTEGISDRTAGTYDYVAGIGVIERCAEPAKLLCRMRKALKTGGRLLLGTDNRLGLRYFCGDHEDHTGRVFDGLENYQRENPQGVGSSNERSYAAAELESFLSEAGLENFKRYSVFPNLRYPQMLLAKDYYPKENLELRIIPRYVHKESVFLKEECLYGQFVENRTLHEFANAYLFECINEMGADAKGFANALHVTLSLDRGKERGLATIIRDDDKVEKRALFVEGISHIHALMEHDGDLRNHNVPMVDAQLIEDTYVMPFVDADTAQLHLQKLLKRDKEAFIHEMDRFREYILKSSESVEASDESMPDEQCYRRAYIDLVPLNAFYVNGTYLFYDQEFYMENYPINAVVMRMVDLIYRGQPKLEKILPREFFLERYGLLKNRDQLMRYSDAFMVWLRNLDILKEFRTQTEQDAETLNANRLAMNYSAGEYQRLFVNILDGLENRKLILFGSGKYAYKFIELFGDEYRIEMLLDNNAENWGSCVEGIRVAAPNELDGMDVEDYKIIICIKNYVPVLKQLQEMGVKHYGVYTLDFERPREESLKGRRISGLKCDGMRKKYHIGYVAGVFDLFHIGHLNLLRRAKEQCDYLIVGVVSDEGVRKNKHTEPFIHFEERLQMVRACKYVDEAVKIPLIYCDTADAYRKFRFDAQFSGSDYEHSTAWLNKQAFLRSRGSEMVFFPYTESTSSTKIKGLIDRKLM
;
A
#
# COMPACT_ATOMS: atom_id res chain seq x y z
N MET A 1 0.90 25.88 6.73
CA MET A 1 2.08 25.37 7.45
C MET A 1 1.85 23.96 8.02
N GLN A 2 0.88 23.71 8.90
CA GLN A 2 0.63 22.37 9.50
C GLN A 2 0.39 21.24 8.47
N ASN A 3 -0.34 21.48 7.37
CA ASN A 3 -0.56 20.46 6.33
C ASN A 3 0.68 20.14 5.49
N PHE A 4 1.58 21.10 5.32
CA PHE A 4 2.85 20.87 4.60
C PHE A 4 3.80 20.03 5.44
N ASP A 5 3.92 20.32 6.72
CA ASP A 5 4.75 19.57 7.68
C ASP A 5 4.30 18.10 7.83
N ARG A 6 2.97 17.86 7.86
CA ARG A 6 2.41 16.48 7.87
C ARG A 6 2.76 15.68 6.63
N LYS A 7 2.68 16.29 5.45
CA LYS A 7 3.01 15.59 4.19
C LYS A 7 4.50 15.23 4.09
N GLU A 8 5.38 16.10 4.54
CA GLU A 8 6.82 15.80 4.55
C GLU A 8 7.16 14.70 5.56
N LYS A 9 6.58 14.72 6.77
CA LYS A 9 6.71 13.63 7.74
C LYS A 9 6.17 12.29 7.20
N ALA A 10 5.02 12.31 6.51
CA ALA A 10 4.49 11.11 5.88
C ALA A 10 5.45 10.54 4.85
N LYS A 11 6.00 11.39 3.97
CA LYS A 11 6.99 10.98 2.97
C LYS A 11 8.25 10.39 3.63
N GLU A 12 8.73 11.00 4.71
CA GLU A 12 9.90 10.49 5.45
C GLU A 12 9.61 9.09 6.02
N LEU A 13 8.48 8.90 6.70
CA LEU A 13 8.09 7.60 7.25
C LEU A 13 7.95 6.54 6.15
N ILE A 14 7.22 6.84 5.08
CA ILE A 14 6.98 5.90 3.97
C ILE A 14 8.31 5.53 3.29
N ARG A 15 9.24 6.47 3.20
CA ARG A 15 10.56 6.28 2.61
C ARG A 15 11.41 5.24 3.36
N GLU A 16 11.23 5.11 4.67
CA GLU A 16 11.99 4.16 5.50
C GLU A 16 11.42 2.74 5.45
N LEU A 17 10.13 2.56 5.10
CA LEU A 17 9.45 1.26 5.16
C LEU A 17 10.15 0.16 4.35
N PRO A 18 10.62 0.38 3.10
CA PRO A 18 11.26 -0.67 2.30
C PRO A 18 12.57 -1.20 2.89
N LYS A 19 13.27 -0.41 3.73
CA LYS A 19 14.49 -0.84 4.43
C LYS A 19 14.24 -2.01 5.39
N GLY A 20 12.98 -2.23 5.79
CA GLY A 20 12.57 -3.26 6.75
C GLY A 20 13.03 -4.67 6.39
N THR A 21 13.20 -4.99 5.11
CA THR A 21 13.69 -6.30 4.69
C THR A 21 15.05 -6.65 5.29
N LEU A 22 15.96 -5.68 5.45
CA LEU A 22 17.32 -5.90 5.93
C LEU A 22 17.75 -5.00 7.10
N ILE A 23 16.96 -4.04 7.56
CA ILE A 23 17.37 -3.10 8.63
C ILE A 23 17.72 -3.79 9.96
N TRP A 24 17.12 -4.93 10.24
CA TRP A 24 17.32 -5.77 11.41
C TRP A 24 18.55 -6.68 11.32
N TYR A 25 19.08 -6.88 10.09
CA TYR A 25 20.14 -7.84 9.80
C TYR A 25 21.46 -7.42 10.47
N PRO A 26 22.21 -8.37 11.10
CA PRO A 26 23.42 -8.07 11.87
C PRO A 26 24.66 -7.90 10.96
N PHE A 27 24.71 -6.85 10.17
CA PHE A 27 25.84 -6.54 9.32
C PHE A 27 27.11 -6.23 10.15
N GLU A 28 28.27 -6.64 9.65
CA GLU A 28 29.57 -6.31 10.23
C GLU A 28 30.01 -4.91 9.75
N LYS A 29 30.25 -3.99 10.72
CA LYS A 29 30.74 -2.64 10.39
C LYS A 29 32.08 -2.70 9.65
N GLY A 30 32.22 -1.89 8.60
CA GLY A 30 33.43 -1.82 7.78
C GLY A 30 33.55 -2.90 6.71
N ALA A 31 32.67 -3.92 6.69
CA ALA A 31 32.62 -4.93 5.66
C ALA A 31 32.30 -4.34 4.27
N LYS A 32 32.69 -5.05 3.21
CA LYS A 32 32.43 -4.65 1.83
C LYS A 32 31.12 -5.25 1.35
N ALA A 33 30.24 -4.42 0.80
CA ALA A 33 28.96 -4.85 0.23
C ALA A 33 28.82 -4.44 -1.23
N LEU A 34 28.32 -5.33 -2.05
CA LEU A 34 27.83 -5.05 -3.40
C LEU A 34 26.31 -4.95 -3.36
N CYS A 35 25.77 -3.77 -3.65
CA CYS A 35 24.33 -3.55 -3.79
C CYS A 35 23.98 -3.69 -5.27
N VAL A 36 23.13 -4.66 -5.61
CA VAL A 36 22.66 -4.91 -6.97
C VAL A 36 21.24 -4.37 -7.11
N GLY A 37 21.01 -3.53 -8.12
CA GLY A 37 19.70 -3.00 -8.46
C GLY A 37 19.47 -1.54 -8.06
N GLY A 38 18.29 -1.04 -8.41
CA GLY A 38 17.93 0.37 -8.27
C GLY A 38 17.44 0.78 -6.89
N GLY A 39 17.16 2.07 -6.75
CA GLY A 39 16.82 2.74 -5.49
C GLY A 39 15.47 2.45 -4.87
N ASP A 40 14.60 1.62 -5.47
CA ASP A 40 13.23 1.40 -5.01
C ASP A 40 13.13 0.90 -3.55
N PHE A 41 14.08 0.04 -3.14
CA PHE A 41 14.16 -0.50 -1.77
C PHE A 41 15.18 0.20 -0.87
N ARG A 42 15.91 1.23 -1.39
CA ARG A 42 16.88 2.04 -0.65
C ARG A 42 17.99 1.23 0.05
N MET A 43 18.36 0.10 -0.55
CA MET A 43 19.35 -0.80 0.06
C MET A 43 20.75 -0.19 0.13
N GLU A 44 21.16 0.59 -0.86
CA GLU A 44 22.42 1.32 -0.81
C GLU A 44 22.52 2.23 0.42
N GLU A 45 21.46 3.02 0.65
CA GLU A 45 21.39 3.92 1.80
C GLU A 45 21.46 3.15 3.12
N LEU A 46 20.63 2.10 3.25
CA LEU A 46 20.63 1.24 4.44
C LEU A 46 22.03 0.64 4.71
N LEU A 47 22.66 0.05 3.71
CA LEU A 47 23.97 -0.57 3.90
C LEU A 47 25.05 0.44 4.32
N ARG A 48 25.01 1.66 3.78
CA ARG A 48 25.89 2.77 4.22
C ARG A 48 25.59 3.21 5.65
N GLU A 49 24.31 3.34 6.02
CA GLU A 49 23.87 3.66 7.41
C GLU A 49 24.34 2.59 8.42
N LYS A 50 24.38 1.31 8.01
CA LYS A 50 24.94 0.19 8.79
C LYS A 50 26.48 0.18 8.84
N GLY A 51 27.14 1.14 8.20
CA GLY A 51 28.59 1.31 8.22
C GLY A 51 29.38 0.42 7.27
N LEU A 52 28.76 -0.11 6.21
CA LEU A 52 29.44 -0.92 5.20
C LEU A 52 30.10 -0.05 4.11
N LYS A 53 31.10 -0.61 3.45
CA LYS A 53 31.73 -0.03 2.26
C LYS A 53 30.97 -0.53 1.04
N VAL A 54 30.08 0.31 0.50
CA VAL A 54 29.10 -0.10 -0.52
C VAL A 54 29.57 0.27 -1.92
N THR A 55 29.59 -0.72 -2.81
CA THR A 55 29.65 -0.58 -4.27
C THR A 55 28.24 -0.84 -4.83
N VAL A 56 27.82 -0.10 -5.83
CA VAL A 56 26.49 -0.26 -6.47
C VAL A 56 26.71 -0.65 -7.93
N THR A 57 25.87 -1.57 -8.43
CA THR A 57 25.80 -1.98 -9.81
C THR A 57 24.36 -2.35 -10.19
N SER A 58 24.03 -2.34 -11.46
CA SER A 58 22.75 -2.84 -11.95
C SER A 58 22.81 -4.34 -12.28
N ALA A 59 21.65 -4.99 -12.36
CA ALA A 59 21.57 -6.38 -12.83
C ALA A 59 22.02 -6.50 -14.29
N GLU A 60 21.73 -5.51 -15.12
CA GLU A 60 22.14 -5.47 -16.52
C GLU A 60 23.66 -5.36 -16.68
N GLU A 61 24.32 -4.47 -15.93
CA GLU A 61 25.78 -4.38 -15.91
C GLU A 61 26.44 -5.69 -15.49
N LEU A 62 25.92 -6.36 -14.43
CA LEU A 62 26.43 -7.65 -14.00
C LEU A 62 26.28 -8.75 -15.07
N LEU A 63 25.19 -8.73 -15.84
CA LEU A 63 24.96 -9.71 -16.90
C LEU A 63 25.83 -9.47 -18.14
N THR A 64 26.04 -8.21 -18.52
CA THR A 64 26.79 -7.81 -19.72
C THR A 64 28.30 -7.77 -19.49
N GLU A 65 28.74 -7.03 -18.48
CA GLU A 65 30.18 -6.85 -18.20
C GLU A 65 30.76 -7.98 -17.35
N GLY A 66 29.91 -8.63 -16.53
CA GLY A 66 30.30 -9.68 -15.59
C GLY A 66 31.06 -9.13 -14.38
N ILE A 67 31.68 -10.05 -13.64
CA ILE A 67 32.55 -9.73 -12.52
C ILE A 67 34.00 -9.80 -13.02
N SER A 68 34.72 -8.69 -12.92
CA SER A 68 36.16 -8.66 -13.27
C SER A 68 36.98 -9.47 -12.27
N ASP A 69 38.13 -9.99 -12.68
CA ASP A 69 39.05 -10.73 -11.79
C ASP A 69 39.47 -9.91 -10.56
N ARG A 70 39.44 -8.58 -10.64
CA ARG A 70 39.76 -7.67 -9.53
C ARG A 70 38.64 -7.57 -8.49
N THR A 71 37.37 -7.86 -8.87
CA THR A 71 36.19 -7.74 -8.02
C THR A 71 35.65 -9.10 -7.62
N ALA A 72 36.06 -10.18 -8.26
CA ALA A 72 35.72 -11.55 -7.88
C ALA A 72 36.22 -11.86 -6.46
N GLY A 73 35.41 -12.48 -5.63
CA GLY A 73 35.78 -12.90 -4.28
C GLY A 73 36.13 -11.75 -3.32
N THR A 74 35.61 -10.53 -3.51
CA THR A 74 36.03 -9.37 -2.71
C THR A 74 34.98 -8.89 -1.71
N TYR A 75 33.69 -9.26 -1.88
CA TYR A 75 32.60 -8.75 -1.07
C TYR A 75 32.21 -9.72 0.06
N ASP A 76 32.01 -9.17 1.24
CA ASP A 76 31.48 -9.90 2.39
C ASP A 76 29.97 -10.11 2.24
N TYR A 77 29.29 -9.15 1.63
CA TYR A 77 27.85 -9.18 1.35
C TYR A 77 27.56 -8.80 -0.10
N VAL A 78 26.57 -9.46 -0.69
CA VAL A 78 25.90 -9.04 -1.93
C VAL A 78 24.42 -8.93 -1.62
N ALA A 79 23.80 -7.79 -1.83
CA ALA A 79 22.39 -7.55 -1.57
C ALA A 79 21.65 -7.22 -2.87
N GLY A 80 20.57 -7.97 -3.16
CA GLY A 80 19.68 -7.75 -4.29
C GLY A 80 18.23 -7.91 -3.85
N ILE A 81 17.48 -6.80 -3.79
CA ILE A 81 16.06 -6.82 -3.39
C ILE A 81 15.23 -6.35 -4.59
N GLY A 82 14.28 -7.19 -5.05
CA GLY A 82 13.42 -6.89 -6.19
C GLY A 82 14.18 -6.83 -7.52
N VAL A 83 15.24 -7.62 -7.68
CA VAL A 83 16.12 -7.58 -8.89
C VAL A 83 15.91 -8.76 -9.82
N ILE A 84 15.52 -9.93 -9.29
CA ILE A 84 15.33 -11.15 -10.09
C ILE A 84 14.12 -11.01 -11.01
N GLU A 85 13.08 -10.40 -10.54
CA GLU A 85 11.80 -10.24 -11.23
C GLU A 85 11.95 -9.48 -12.54
N ARG A 86 12.95 -8.60 -12.61
CA ARG A 86 13.26 -7.77 -13.79
C ARG A 86 14.40 -8.35 -14.66
N CYS A 87 14.79 -9.58 -14.37
CA CYS A 87 15.93 -10.21 -15.01
C CYS A 87 15.49 -11.33 -15.95
N ALA A 88 15.94 -11.29 -17.21
CA ALA A 88 15.66 -12.35 -18.18
C ALA A 88 16.39 -13.67 -17.90
N GLU A 89 17.53 -13.61 -17.18
CA GLU A 89 18.41 -14.77 -16.90
C GLU A 89 18.71 -14.86 -15.39
N PRO A 90 17.72 -15.19 -14.52
CA PRO A 90 17.89 -15.19 -13.06
C PRO A 90 19.05 -16.02 -12.54
N ALA A 91 19.17 -17.26 -12.99
CA ALA A 91 20.26 -18.16 -12.58
C ALA A 91 21.65 -17.61 -12.92
N LYS A 92 21.79 -17.00 -14.10
CA LYS A 92 23.03 -16.36 -14.53
C LYS A 92 23.38 -15.13 -13.68
N LEU A 93 22.37 -14.30 -13.34
CA LEU A 93 22.55 -13.19 -12.43
C LEU A 93 23.04 -13.66 -11.07
N LEU A 94 22.40 -14.69 -10.50
CA LEU A 94 22.80 -15.28 -9.21
C LEU A 94 24.23 -15.85 -9.27
N CYS A 95 24.62 -16.52 -10.36
CA CYS A 95 26.00 -16.94 -10.60
C CYS A 95 26.98 -15.77 -10.54
N ARG A 96 26.61 -14.63 -11.13
CA ARG A 96 27.48 -13.43 -11.12
C ARG A 96 27.56 -12.84 -9.72
N MET A 97 26.43 -12.75 -9.00
CA MET A 97 26.37 -12.28 -7.62
C MET A 97 27.22 -13.17 -6.69
N ARG A 98 27.14 -14.50 -6.86
CA ARG A 98 27.98 -15.45 -6.12
C ARG A 98 29.48 -15.24 -6.38
N LYS A 99 29.88 -15.06 -7.64
CA LYS A 99 31.30 -14.81 -8.00
C LYS A 99 31.88 -13.56 -7.34
N ALA A 100 31.08 -12.58 -7.01
CA ALA A 100 31.53 -11.39 -6.29
C ALA A 100 31.85 -11.67 -4.81
N LEU A 101 31.21 -12.68 -4.21
CA LEU A 101 31.33 -13.03 -2.80
C LEU A 101 32.66 -13.72 -2.47
N LYS A 102 33.21 -13.40 -1.32
CA LYS A 102 34.29 -14.19 -0.68
C LYS A 102 33.75 -15.57 -0.29
N THR A 103 34.67 -16.51 -0.03
CA THR A 103 34.33 -17.72 0.71
C THR A 103 33.76 -17.35 2.08
N GLY A 104 32.62 -17.92 2.45
CA GLY A 104 31.85 -17.53 3.63
C GLY A 104 31.08 -16.21 3.52
N GLY A 105 31.20 -15.50 2.40
CA GLY A 105 30.41 -14.28 2.12
C GLY A 105 28.92 -14.60 1.90
N ARG A 106 28.05 -13.60 2.03
CA ARG A 106 26.60 -13.80 2.06
C ARG A 106 25.88 -13.07 0.94
N LEU A 107 25.02 -13.80 0.23
CA LEU A 107 24.00 -13.22 -0.63
C LEU A 107 22.71 -13.01 0.16
N LEU A 108 22.18 -11.79 0.12
CA LEU A 108 20.88 -11.41 0.68
C LEU A 108 19.95 -11.06 -0.47
N LEU A 109 19.02 -11.96 -0.77
CA LEU A 109 18.15 -11.88 -1.94
C LEU A 109 16.70 -11.75 -1.51
N GLY A 110 16.08 -10.59 -1.76
CA GLY A 110 14.64 -10.37 -1.54
C GLY A 110 13.86 -10.43 -2.84
N THR A 111 12.76 -11.16 -2.87
CA THR A 111 11.93 -11.36 -4.07
C THR A 111 10.46 -11.57 -3.72
N ASP A 112 9.55 -11.10 -4.57
CA ASP A 112 8.13 -11.37 -4.44
C ASP A 112 7.81 -12.81 -4.85
N ASN A 113 6.74 -13.37 -4.24
CA ASN A 113 6.26 -14.70 -4.54
C ASN A 113 5.02 -14.64 -5.43
N ARG A 114 5.07 -15.19 -6.64
CA ARG A 114 3.90 -15.25 -7.54
C ARG A 114 2.70 -16.02 -6.97
N LEU A 115 2.93 -16.89 -5.97
CA LEU A 115 1.91 -17.63 -5.23
C LEU A 115 1.55 -16.96 -3.89
N GLY A 116 1.85 -15.66 -3.73
CA GLY A 116 1.52 -14.90 -2.53
C GLY A 116 0.02 -14.79 -2.28
N LEU A 117 -0.38 -14.86 -0.98
CA LEU A 117 -1.79 -14.79 -0.56
C LEU A 117 -2.52 -13.55 -1.09
N ARG A 118 -1.85 -12.41 -1.21
CA ARG A 118 -2.45 -11.18 -1.72
C ARG A 118 -3.04 -11.35 -3.12
N TYR A 119 -2.41 -12.16 -3.98
CA TYR A 119 -2.89 -12.42 -5.33
C TYR A 119 -4.13 -13.32 -5.34
N PHE A 120 -4.21 -14.31 -4.44
CA PHE A 120 -5.44 -15.09 -4.23
C PHE A 120 -6.57 -14.23 -3.67
N CYS A 121 -6.24 -13.15 -2.94
CA CYS A 121 -7.22 -12.20 -2.44
C CYS A 121 -7.72 -11.21 -3.52
N GLY A 122 -7.10 -11.15 -4.69
CA GLY A 122 -7.52 -10.33 -5.83
C GLY A 122 -6.65 -9.09 -6.07
N ASP A 123 -5.47 -8.93 -5.41
CA ASP A 123 -4.52 -7.89 -5.79
C ASP A 123 -3.95 -8.17 -7.17
N HIS A 124 -3.53 -7.13 -7.87
CA HIS A 124 -2.93 -7.26 -9.19
C HIS A 124 -1.46 -7.70 -9.06
N GLU A 125 -1.02 -8.43 -10.05
CA GLU A 125 0.40 -8.77 -10.19
C GLU A 125 1.21 -7.51 -10.53
N ASP A 126 2.35 -7.32 -9.85
CA ASP A 126 3.09 -6.05 -9.87
C ASP A 126 3.72 -5.73 -11.25
N HIS A 127 4.05 -6.75 -12.04
CA HIS A 127 4.75 -6.59 -13.32
C HIS A 127 3.80 -6.50 -14.51
N THR A 128 2.69 -7.26 -14.48
CA THR A 128 1.69 -7.26 -15.56
C THR A 128 0.52 -6.34 -15.28
N GLY A 129 0.28 -5.97 -14.03
CA GLY A 129 -0.88 -5.18 -13.59
C GLY A 129 -2.21 -5.91 -13.75
N ARG A 130 -2.21 -7.23 -13.95
CA ARG A 130 -3.41 -8.07 -14.15
C ARG A 130 -3.63 -8.98 -12.95
N VAL A 131 -4.91 -9.25 -12.66
CA VAL A 131 -5.30 -10.17 -11.59
C VAL A 131 -4.99 -11.61 -12.01
N PHE A 132 -4.41 -12.41 -11.10
CA PHE A 132 -4.14 -13.86 -11.23
C PHE A 132 -3.04 -14.26 -12.22
N ASP A 133 -2.42 -13.35 -12.96
CA ASP A 133 -1.41 -13.69 -13.96
C ASP A 133 -0.25 -14.52 -13.39
N GLY A 134 0.31 -14.11 -12.25
CA GLY A 134 1.36 -14.85 -11.57
C GLY A 134 0.89 -16.24 -11.11
N LEU A 135 -0.36 -16.36 -10.60
CA LEU A 135 -0.95 -17.63 -10.18
C LEU A 135 -1.08 -18.61 -11.36
N GLU A 136 -1.47 -18.10 -12.53
CA GLU A 136 -1.57 -18.85 -13.78
C GLU A 136 -0.21 -19.01 -14.50
N ASN A 137 0.90 -18.71 -13.83
CA ASN A 137 2.24 -18.80 -14.36
C ASN A 137 2.45 -18.01 -15.66
N TYR A 138 1.78 -16.84 -15.77
CA TYR A 138 1.87 -15.93 -16.93
C TYR A 138 1.48 -16.58 -18.27
N GLN A 139 0.60 -17.60 -18.22
CA GLN A 139 0.18 -18.36 -19.44
C GLN A 139 -0.90 -17.65 -20.24
N ARG A 140 -1.48 -16.55 -19.77
CA ARG A 140 -2.48 -15.82 -20.55
C ARG A 140 -1.84 -15.27 -21.80
N GLU A 141 -2.41 -15.68 -22.94
CA GLU A 141 -2.07 -15.05 -24.20
C GLU A 141 -2.35 -13.55 -24.11
N ASN A 142 -1.38 -12.76 -24.50
CA ASN A 142 -1.60 -11.34 -24.70
C ASN A 142 -2.13 -11.15 -26.14
N PRO A 143 -3.46 -11.03 -26.36
CA PRO A 143 -4.05 -10.99 -27.71
C PRO A 143 -3.55 -9.84 -28.56
N GLN A 144 -2.83 -8.88 -27.97
CA GLN A 144 -2.36 -7.67 -28.63
C GLN A 144 -0.84 -7.63 -28.85
N GLY A 145 -0.09 -8.64 -28.43
CA GLY A 145 1.36 -8.73 -28.68
C GLY A 145 2.19 -7.60 -28.11
N VAL A 146 1.61 -6.75 -27.26
CA VAL A 146 2.23 -5.54 -26.72
C VAL A 146 2.85 -5.88 -25.37
N GLY A 147 4.19 -5.84 -25.34
CA GLY A 147 4.97 -5.87 -24.10
C GLY A 147 5.07 -7.25 -23.45
N SER A 148 5.82 -8.17 -24.06
CA SER A 148 6.48 -9.20 -23.27
C SER A 148 7.64 -8.53 -22.51
N SER A 149 7.34 -7.83 -21.41
CA SER A 149 8.39 -7.60 -20.43
C SER A 149 8.76 -8.99 -19.89
N ASN A 150 10.03 -9.35 -19.91
CA ASN A 150 10.51 -10.58 -19.25
C ASN A 150 10.41 -10.48 -17.72
N GLU A 151 9.71 -9.47 -17.22
CA GLU A 151 9.52 -9.20 -15.82
C GLU A 151 8.42 -10.11 -15.25
N ARG A 152 8.74 -10.89 -14.23
CA ARG A 152 7.81 -11.80 -13.56
C ARG A 152 8.29 -12.17 -12.17
N SER A 153 7.36 -12.45 -11.28
CA SER A 153 7.68 -13.08 -9.99
C SER A 153 7.78 -14.61 -10.12
N TYR A 154 8.43 -15.23 -9.16
CA TYR A 154 8.72 -16.66 -9.15
C TYR A 154 8.18 -17.32 -7.89
N ALA A 155 7.83 -18.60 -7.94
CA ALA A 155 7.48 -19.39 -6.75
C ALA A 155 8.74 -19.86 -6.01
N ALA A 156 8.61 -20.28 -4.74
CA ALA A 156 9.72 -20.72 -3.91
C ALA A 156 10.57 -21.81 -4.58
N ALA A 157 9.94 -22.82 -5.17
CA ALA A 157 10.65 -23.92 -5.82
C ALA A 157 11.45 -23.46 -7.07
N GLU A 158 10.94 -22.50 -7.84
CA GLU A 158 11.67 -21.91 -8.97
C GLU A 158 12.91 -21.16 -8.47
N LEU A 159 12.77 -20.38 -7.39
CA LEU A 159 13.87 -19.62 -6.77
C LEU A 159 14.95 -20.55 -6.19
N GLU A 160 14.54 -21.59 -5.48
CA GLU A 160 15.44 -22.60 -4.92
C GLU A 160 16.20 -23.34 -6.05
N SER A 161 15.56 -23.59 -7.21
CA SER A 161 16.24 -24.13 -8.41
C SER A 161 17.30 -23.18 -8.96
N PHE A 162 16.98 -21.89 -9.10
CA PHE A 162 17.96 -20.90 -9.57
C PHE A 162 19.16 -20.75 -8.63
N LEU A 163 18.91 -20.82 -7.31
CA LEU A 163 19.98 -20.80 -6.32
C LEU A 163 20.89 -22.04 -6.45
N SER A 164 20.30 -23.23 -6.63
CA SER A 164 21.04 -24.49 -6.84
C SER A 164 21.85 -24.43 -8.13
N GLU A 165 21.27 -23.97 -9.25
CA GLU A 165 21.97 -23.79 -10.52
C GLU A 165 23.14 -22.78 -10.40
N ALA A 166 23.02 -21.78 -9.53
CA ALA A 166 24.08 -20.84 -9.21
C ALA A 166 25.13 -21.41 -8.24
N GLY A 167 24.92 -22.61 -7.68
CA GLY A 167 25.78 -23.23 -6.67
C GLY A 167 25.64 -22.61 -5.27
N LEU A 168 24.49 -22.05 -4.95
CA LEU A 168 24.14 -21.48 -3.65
C LEU A 168 23.19 -22.42 -2.88
N GLU A 169 23.65 -23.62 -2.58
CA GLU A 169 22.84 -24.67 -1.95
C GLU A 169 22.61 -24.42 -0.45
N ASN A 170 23.53 -23.67 0.20
CA ASN A 170 23.42 -23.33 1.62
C ASN A 170 22.65 -22.02 1.79
N PHE A 171 21.36 -22.11 2.03
CA PHE A 171 20.52 -20.93 2.24
C PHE A 171 19.52 -21.12 3.39
N LYS A 172 19.14 -19.99 4.01
CA LYS A 172 18.02 -19.85 4.93
C LYS A 172 16.97 -18.96 4.28
N ARG A 173 15.72 -19.44 4.22
CA ARG A 173 14.59 -18.71 3.63
C ARG A 173 13.73 -18.12 4.74
N TYR A 174 13.43 -16.83 4.61
CA TYR A 174 12.44 -16.14 5.43
C TYR A 174 11.24 -15.77 4.57
N SER A 175 10.04 -16.01 5.10
CA SER A 175 8.79 -15.47 4.56
C SER A 175 8.62 -14.02 5.02
N VAL A 176 8.32 -13.10 4.10
CA VAL A 176 8.19 -11.67 4.38
C VAL A 176 6.73 -11.25 4.25
N PHE A 177 6.19 -10.62 5.29
CA PHE A 177 4.82 -10.13 5.36
C PHE A 177 4.75 -8.65 5.73
N PRO A 178 3.77 -7.88 5.21
CA PRO A 178 2.83 -8.27 4.15
C PRO A 178 3.47 -8.35 2.76
N ASN A 179 4.61 -7.67 2.48
CA ASN A 179 5.37 -7.72 1.23
C ASN A 179 6.74 -7.07 1.40
N LEU A 180 7.59 -7.08 0.35
CA LEU A 180 8.93 -6.49 0.38
C LEU A 180 8.94 -4.95 0.55
N ARG A 181 7.92 -4.25 0.07
CA ARG A 181 7.86 -2.78 0.14
C ARG A 181 7.52 -2.27 1.54
N TYR A 182 6.80 -3.07 2.33
CA TYR A 182 6.28 -2.69 3.65
C TYR A 182 6.45 -3.81 4.68
N PRO A 183 7.63 -4.42 4.81
CA PRO A 183 7.82 -5.57 5.68
C PRO A 183 7.53 -5.21 7.14
N GLN A 184 6.68 -6.01 7.77
CA GLN A 184 6.33 -5.91 9.18
C GLN A 184 6.79 -7.14 9.95
N MET A 185 6.90 -8.28 9.26
CA MET A 185 7.26 -9.56 9.87
C MET A 185 8.07 -10.41 8.89
N LEU A 186 9.12 -11.03 9.41
CA LEU A 186 9.88 -12.05 8.69
C LEU A 186 9.91 -13.33 9.53
N LEU A 187 9.61 -14.49 8.92
CA LEU A 187 9.56 -15.77 9.57
C LEU A 187 10.47 -16.77 8.85
N ALA A 188 11.40 -17.40 9.58
CA ALA A 188 12.20 -18.48 9.03
C ALA A 188 11.31 -19.66 8.62
N LYS A 189 11.64 -20.35 7.51
CA LYS A 189 10.83 -21.43 6.87
C LYS A 189 10.31 -22.49 7.86
N ASP A 190 11.09 -22.80 8.88
CA ASP A 190 10.74 -23.86 9.84
C ASP A 190 10.07 -23.34 11.13
N TYR A 191 9.85 -22.03 11.23
CA TYR A 191 9.24 -21.40 12.40
C TYR A 191 7.78 -21.02 12.15
N TYR A 192 6.88 -21.54 13.01
CA TYR A 192 5.46 -21.21 12.98
C TYR A 192 5.06 -20.52 14.29
N PRO A 193 4.69 -19.23 14.26
CA PRO A 193 4.32 -18.49 15.45
C PRO A 193 3.03 -19.03 16.07
N LYS A 194 2.96 -19.04 17.41
CA LYS A 194 1.75 -19.41 18.17
C LYS A 194 0.76 -18.27 18.33
N GLU A 195 1.20 -17.03 18.03
CA GLU A 195 0.39 -15.82 18.15
C GLU A 195 -0.63 -15.66 17.01
N ASN A 196 -1.66 -14.85 17.23
CA ASN A 196 -2.64 -14.54 16.21
C ASN A 196 -2.08 -13.52 15.21
N LEU A 197 -1.67 -14.00 14.04
CA LEU A 197 -1.11 -13.18 12.98
C LEU A 197 -2.11 -12.16 12.39
N GLU A 198 -3.42 -12.44 12.46
CA GLU A 198 -4.48 -11.52 12.02
C GLU A 198 -4.37 -10.14 12.72
N LEU A 199 -3.91 -10.12 13.97
CA LEU A 199 -3.75 -8.90 14.76
C LEU A 199 -2.37 -8.24 14.61
N ARG A 200 -1.40 -8.92 13.98
CA ARG A 200 -0.01 -8.49 13.88
C ARG A 200 0.38 -7.99 12.50
N ILE A 201 -0.16 -8.59 11.45
CA ILE A 201 0.15 -8.25 10.06
C ILE A 201 -1.02 -7.43 9.50
N ILE A 202 -0.71 -6.28 8.95
CA ILE A 202 -1.67 -5.43 8.25
C ILE A 202 -1.41 -5.59 6.75
N PRO A 203 -2.27 -6.32 6.01
CA PRO A 203 -2.10 -6.47 4.57
C PRO A 203 -2.09 -5.13 3.84
N ARG A 204 -1.25 -5.03 2.81
CA ARG A 204 -1.13 -3.85 1.98
C ARG A 204 -1.13 -4.23 0.51
N TYR A 205 -1.98 -3.57 -0.25
CA TYR A 205 -2.26 -3.87 -1.64
C TYR A 205 -1.83 -2.73 -2.55
N VAL A 206 -1.48 -3.06 -3.77
CA VAL A 206 -1.26 -2.09 -4.85
C VAL A 206 -2.61 -1.67 -5.45
N HIS A 207 -3.51 -2.62 -5.64
CA HIS A 207 -4.85 -2.43 -6.20
C HIS A 207 -5.93 -2.95 -5.25
N LYS A 208 -6.08 -2.32 -4.09
CA LYS A 208 -7.03 -2.73 -3.06
C LYS A 208 -8.49 -2.77 -3.54
N GLU A 209 -8.81 -2.01 -4.60
CA GLU A 209 -10.15 -1.93 -5.19
C GLU A 209 -10.63 -3.26 -5.80
N SER A 210 -9.71 -4.14 -6.19
CA SER A 210 -10.03 -5.46 -6.74
C SER A 210 -10.08 -6.57 -5.69
N VAL A 211 -9.63 -6.31 -4.47
CA VAL A 211 -9.53 -7.31 -3.41
C VAL A 211 -10.91 -7.73 -2.89
N PHE A 212 -11.16 -9.04 -2.81
CA PHE A 212 -12.44 -9.64 -2.38
C PHE A 212 -12.33 -10.62 -1.20
N LEU A 213 -11.11 -10.96 -0.75
CA LEU A 213 -10.87 -11.76 0.46
C LEU A 213 -10.13 -10.95 1.51
N LYS A 214 -10.35 -11.29 2.78
CA LYS A 214 -9.57 -10.77 3.91
C LYS A 214 -8.35 -11.66 4.11
N GLU A 215 -7.20 -11.22 3.65
CA GLU A 215 -5.95 -11.97 3.75
C GLU A 215 -5.60 -12.30 5.20
N GLU A 216 -5.79 -11.34 6.11
CA GLU A 216 -5.50 -11.50 7.53
C GLU A 216 -6.27 -12.67 8.16
N CYS A 217 -7.50 -12.94 7.72
CA CYS A 217 -8.31 -14.06 8.22
C CYS A 217 -7.81 -15.44 7.76
N LEU A 218 -6.90 -15.48 6.79
CA LEU A 218 -6.36 -16.74 6.24
C LEU A 218 -5.12 -17.20 7.02
N TYR A 219 -4.35 -16.32 7.61
CA TYR A 219 -3.05 -16.63 8.21
C TYR A 219 -3.13 -17.74 9.25
N GLY A 220 -4.11 -17.72 10.16
CA GLY A 220 -4.26 -18.74 11.21
C GLY A 220 -4.42 -20.15 10.64
N GLN A 221 -5.22 -20.32 9.60
CA GLN A 221 -5.43 -21.60 8.94
C GLN A 221 -4.16 -22.10 8.23
N PHE A 222 -3.43 -21.19 7.57
CA PHE A 222 -2.17 -21.55 6.91
C PHE A 222 -1.07 -21.92 7.92
N VAL A 223 -1.06 -21.30 9.12
CA VAL A 223 -0.18 -21.69 10.22
C VAL A 223 -0.54 -23.10 10.72
N GLU A 224 -1.82 -23.36 11.01
CA GLU A 224 -2.31 -24.66 11.50
C GLU A 224 -2.01 -25.80 10.51
N ASN A 225 -2.16 -25.53 9.21
CA ASN A 225 -1.88 -26.50 8.15
C ASN A 225 -0.40 -26.56 7.72
N ARG A 226 0.48 -25.77 8.33
CA ARG A 226 1.92 -25.68 8.01
C ARG A 226 2.22 -25.34 6.54
N THR A 227 1.40 -24.49 5.95
CA THR A 227 1.52 -24.03 4.53
C THR A 227 1.80 -22.54 4.40
N LEU A 228 1.86 -21.81 5.52
CA LEU A 228 2.03 -20.36 5.51
C LEU A 228 3.24 -19.90 4.69
N HIS A 229 4.36 -20.60 4.80
CA HIS A 229 5.61 -20.23 4.14
C HIS A 229 5.57 -20.38 2.61
N GLU A 230 4.76 -21.28 2.07
CA GLU A 230 4.65 -21.45 0.62
C GLU A 230 3.77 -20.40 -0.04
N PHE A 231 2.87 -19.78 0.75
CA PHE A 231 1.96 -18.72 0.31
C PHE A 231 2.32 -17.33 0.86
N ALA A 232 3.48 -17.18 1.45
CA ALA A 232 3.97 -15.86 1.84
C ALA A 232 4.05 -14.92 0.62
N ASN A 233 3.77 -13.64 0.80
CA ASN A 233 3.74 -12.69 -0.32
C ASN A 233 5.13 -12.40 -0.89
N ALA A 234 6.18 -12.59 -0.09
CA ALA A 234 7.56 -12.40 -0.52
C ALA A 234 8.54 -13.23 0.31
N TYR A 235 9.76 -13.34 -0.17
CA TYR A 235 10.85 -14.07 0.49
C TYR A 235 12.10 -13.20 0.64
N LEU A 236 12.87 -13.52 1.69
CA LEU A 236 14.27 -13.14 1.84
C LEU A 236 15.09 -14.42 1.95
N PHE A 237 16.03 -14.62 1.04
CA PHE A 237 17.03 -15.69 1.09
C PHE A 237 18.34 -15.13 1.63
N GLU A 238 18.89 -15.75 2.67
CA GLU A 238 20.26 -15.59 3.11
C GLU A 238 21.05 -16.80 2.64
N CYS A 239 21.94 -16.62 1.65
CA CYS A 239 22.76 -17.71 1.11
C CYS A 239 24.22 -17.50 1.52
N ILE A 240 24.93 -18.58 1.87
CA ILE A 240 26.37 -18.57 2.21
C ILE A 240 27.17 -19.16 1.04
N ASN A 241 28.13 -18.40 0.52
CA ASN A 241 29.04 -18.86 -0.52
C ASN A 241 30.16 -19.72 0.08
N GLU A 242 30.10 -21.02 -0.18
CA GLU A 242 31.09 -22.01 0.29
C GLU A 242 31.31 -21.97 1.82
N MET A 243 30.85 -22.98 2.52
CA MET A 243 31.09 -23.14 3.96
C MET A 243 32.57 -23.48 4.20
N GLY A 244 33.40 -22.46 4.45
CA GLY A 244 34.77 -22.68 4.95
C GLY A 244 34.75 -23.07 6.44
N ALA A 245 35.88 -23.55 6.96
CA ALA A 245 36.02 -23.94 8.37
C ALA A 245 35.70 -22.80 9.36
N ASP A 246 35.86 -21.54 8.95
CA ASP A 246 35.60 -20.33 9.73
C ASP A 246 34.31 -19.60 9.34
N ALA A 247 33.44 -20.19 8.51
CA ALA A 247 32.20 -19.55 8.08
C ALA A 247 31.25 -19.43 9.27
N LYS A 248 30.86 -18.21 9.63
CA LYS A 248 29.78 -17.94 10.59
C LYS A 248 28.47 -18.55 10.06
N GLY A 249 27.68 -19.18 10.92
CA GLY A 249 26.35 -19.71 10.58
C GLY A 249 25.40 -18.64 10.06
N PHE A 250 24.21 -18.98 9.63
CA PHE A 250 23.14 -18.06 9.25
C PHE A 250 22.79 -17.09 10.38
N ALA A 251 22.14 -15.99 10.06
CA ALA A 251 21.53 -15.16 11.08
C ALA A 251 20.59 -16.00 11.95
N ASN A 252 20.76 -15.90 13.26
CA ASN A 252 20.06 -16.76 14.23
C ASN A 252 18.59 -16.35 14.49
N ALA A 253 18.02 -15.47 13.66
CA ALA A 253 16.65 -15.04 13.75
C ALA A 253 15.70 -16.12 13.23
N LEU A 254 14.69 -16.48 14.04
CA LEU A 254 13.57 -17.32 13.64
C LEU A 254 12.36 -16.47 13.26
N HIS A 255 12.13 -15.39 14.00
CA HIS A 255 11.02 -14.47 13.82
C HIS A 255 11.51 -13.04 14.03
N VAL A 256 11.18 -12.16 13.12
CA VAL A 256 11.47 -10.72 13.22
C VAL A 256 10.18 -9.95 13.06
N THR A 257 9.85 -9.09 14.03
CA THR A 257 8.74 -8.12 13.92
C THR A 257 9.30 -6.72 13.88
N LEU A 258 8.78 -5.87 13.00
CA LEU A 258 9.26 -4.52 12.75
C LEU A 258 8.16 -3.49 12.99
N SER A 259 8.46 -2.40 13.67
CA SER A 259 7.54 -1.28 13.93
C SER A 259 7.99 0.04 13.27
N LEU A 260 8.30 -0.01 11.96
CA LEU A 260 8.80 1.14 11.18
C LEU A 260 7.79 2.30 11.08
N ASP A 261 6.48 2.00 11.14
CA ASP A 261 5.40 2.99 11.11
C ASP A 261 5.36 3.90 12.36
N ARG A 262 6.12 3.54 13.41
CA ARG A 262 6.28 4.35 14.63
C ARG A 262 7.30 5.48 14.49
N GLY A 263 8.10 5.49 13.41
CA GLY A 263 9.15 6.47 13.17
C GLY A 263 10.48 6.12 13.84
N LYS A 264 11.49 6.99 13.65
CA LYS A 264 12.88 6.68 14.04
C LYS A 264 13.10 6.54 15.55
N GLU A 265 12.41 7.36 16.34
CA GLU A 265 12.56 7.36 17.78
C GLU A 265 11.96 6.14 18.48
N ARG A 266 10.95 5.49 17.86
CA ARG A 266 10.14 4.41 18.46
C ARG A 266 10.11 3.14 17.61
N GLY A 267 10.80 3.15 16.48
CA GLY A 267 10.90 2.01 15.58
C GLY A 267 11.82 0.94 16.17
N LEU A 268 11.25 -0.24 16.45
CA LEU A 268 11.95 -1.38 17.02
C LEU A 268 11.89 -2.60 16.12
N ALA A 269 12.93 -3.46 16.22
CA ALA A 269 12.88 -4.85 15.81
C ALA A 269 12.77 -5.73 17.05
N THR A 270 11.79 -6.63 17.07
CA THR A 270 11.73 -7.75 18.02
C THR A 270 12.14 -9.02 17.29
N ILE A 271 13.17 -9.72 17.77
CA ILE A 271 13.79 -10.87 17.12
C ILE A 271 13.75 -12.06 18.08
N ILE A 272 13.02 -13.12 17.69
CA ILE A 272 13.10 -14.43 18.35
C ILE A 272 14.24 -15.19 17.69
N ARG A 273 15.15 -15.70 18.53
CA ARG A 273 16.38 -16.37 18.09
C ARG A 273 16.27 -17.89 18.25
N ASP A 274 17.14 -18.60 17.56
CA ASP A 274 17.26 -20.07 17.63
C ASP A 274 18.00 -20.59 18.89
N ASP A 275 18.56 -19.67 19.71
CA ASP A 275 19.18 -19.96 21.01
C ASP A 275 18.27 -19.62 22.19
N ASP A 276 16.95 -19.72 22.02
CA ASP A 276 15.93 -19.48 23.04
C ASP A 276 16.01 -18.09 23.70
N LYS A 277 16.34 -17.07 22.91
CA LYS A 277 16.34 -15.67 23.34
C LYS A 277 15.42 -14.82 22.46
N VAL A 278 14.93 -13.75 23.05
CA VAL A 278 14.22 -12.68 22.38
C VAL A 278 15.00 -11.38 22.54
N GLU A 279 15.30 -10.74 21.45
CA GLU A 279 15.98 -9.45 21.42
C GLU A 279 15.06 -8.34 20.95
N LYS A 280 15.19 -7.16 21.57
CA LYS A 280 14.63 -5.91 21.04
C LYS A 280 15.76 -4.94 20.74
N ARG A 281 15.75 -4.40 19.53
CA ARG A 281 16.75 -3.45 19.05
C ARG A 281 16.07 -2.24 18.45
N ALA A 282 16.65 -1.06 18.67
CA ALA A 282 16.27 0.12 17.94
C ALA A 282 16.64 -0.05 16.44
N LEU A 283 15.71 0.29 15.56
CA LEU A 283 15.95 0.27 14.10
C LEU A 283 16.86 1.43 13.67
N PHE A 284 16.78 2.54 14.41
CA PHE A 284 17.55 3.77 14.18
C PHE A 284 18.25 4.20 15.48
N VAL A 285 19.31 4.99 15.35
CA VAL A 285 20.09 5.48 16.48
C VAL A 285 19.25 6.34 17.45
N GLU A 286 18.28 7.05 16.93
CA GLU A 286 17.34 7.88 17.67
C GLU A 286 16.45 7.08 18.64
N GLY A 287 16.27 5.78 18.38
CA GLY A 287 15.46 4.87 19.21
C GLY A 287 16.23 4.18 20.35
N ILE A 288 17.55 4.38 20.47
CA ILE A 288 18.36 3.69 21.51
C ILE A 288 17.87 4.04 22.92
N SER A 289 17.54 5.31 23.18
CA SER A 289 17.01 5.74 24.47
C SER A 289 15.70 5.04 24.84
N HIS A 290 14.89 4.68 23.84
CA HIS A 290 13.65 3.93 24.04
C HIS A 290 13.92 2.47 24.48
N ILE A 291 14.98 1.84 23.99
CA ILE A 291 15.43 0.51 24.48
C ILE A 291 15.88 0.58 25.94
N HIS A 292 16.61 1.61 26.33
CA HIS A 292 17.03 1.79 27.72
C HIS A 292 15.83 2.02 28.66
N ALA A 293 14.83 2.78 28.19
CA ALA A 293 13.61 3.02 28.96
C ALA A 293 12.83 1.72 29.28
N LEU A 294 12.86 0.71 28.41
CA LEU A 294 12.26 -0.61 28.69
C LEU A 294 12.79 -1.23 30.00
N MET A 295 14.11 -1.17 30.23
CA MET A 295 14.70 -1.71 31.45
C MET A 295 14.31 -0.90 32.69
N GLU A 296 14.17 0.42 32.55
CA GLU A 296 13.71 1.29 33.65
C GLU A 296 12.26 0.97 34.01
N HIS A 297 11.39 0.76 33.01
CA HIS A 297 9.98 0.39 33.19
C HIS A 297 9.84 -0.97 33.87
N ASP A 298 10.65 -1.96 33.48
CA ASP A 298 10.67 -3.28 34.12
C ASP A 298 11.05 -3.19 35.59
N GLY A 299 12.04 -2.36 35.93
CA GLY A 299 12.47 -2.09 37.30
C GLY A 299 11.37 -1.41 38.12
N ASP A 300 10.72 -0.41 37.57
CA ASP A 300 9.62 0.31 38.22
C ASP A 300 8.42 -0.62 38.51
N LEU A 301 8.01 -1.42 37.52
CA LEU A 301 6.93 -2.38 37.69
C LEU A 301 7.23 -3.48 38.72
N ARG A 302 8.47 -3.98 38.78
CA ARG A 302 8.90 -4.93 39.84
C ARG A 302 8.79 -4.31 41.24
N ASN A 303 9.13 -3.03 41.39
CA ASN A 303 8.96 -2.31 42.65
C ASN A 303 7.48 -2.22 43.09
N HIS A 304 6.55 -2.26 42.12
CA HIS A 304 5.11 -2.31 42.36
C HIS A 304 4.56 -3.78 42.43
N ASN A 305 5.43 -4.77 42.61
CA ASN A 305 5.07 -6.19 42.66
C ASN A 305 4.31 -6.71 41.40
N VAL A 306 4.65 -6.21 40.23
CA VAL A 306 4.24 -6.75 38.95
C VAL A 306 5.33 -7.75 38.50
N PRO A 307 4.98 -9.05 38.28
CA PRO A 307 5.98 -10.04 37.89
C PRO A 307 6.45 -9.81 36.44
N MET A 308 7.74 -9.50 36.27
CA MET A 308 8.35 -9.23 34.97
C MET A 308 9.25 -10.37 34.54
N VAL A 309 9.29 -10.67 33.22
CA VAL A 309 10.28 -11.56 32.62
C VAL A 309 11.70 -11.07 32.99
N ASP A 310 12.62 -12.00 33.25
CA ASP A 310 14.00 -11.64 33.59
C ASP A 310 14.75 -11.22 32.32
N ALA A 311 14.84 -9.91 32.11
CA ALA A 311 15.48 -9.30 30.96
C ALA A 311 16.78 -8.59 31.36
N GLN A 312 17.67 -8.42 30.39
CA GLN A 312 18.96 -7.76 30.54
C GLN A 312 19.20 -6.78 29.41
N LEU A 313 19.86 -5.68 29.68
CA LEU A 313 20.37 -4.77 28.67
C LEU A 313 21.81 -5.16 28.33
N ILE A 314 22.06 -5.62 27.12
CA ILE A 314 23.41 -5.94 26.62
C ILE A 314 23.75 -4.91 25.54
N GLU A 315 24.68 -4.02 25.84
CA GLU A 315 24.92 -2.81 25.04
C GLU A 315 23.59 -2.04 24.85
N ASP A 316 23.14 -1.84 23.62
CA ASP A 316 21.88 -1.16 23.29
C ASP A 316 20.78 -2.15 22.86
N THR A 317 20.85 -3.39 23.36
CA THR A 317 19.89 -4.46 23.05
C THR A 317 19.24 -4.95 24.34
N TYR A 318 17.91 -4.91 24.38
CA TYR A 318 17.13 -5.55 25.43
C TYR A 318 16.99 -7.04 25.09
N VAL A 319 17.45 -7.92 25.98
CA VAL A 319 17.48 -9.37 25.79
C VAL A 319 16.73 -10.07 26.92
N MET A 320 15.78 -10.92 26.57
CA MET A 320 15.03 -11.76 27.52
C MET A 320 15.03 -13.22 27.06
N PRO A 321 14.81 -14.19 27.96
CA PRO A 321 14.62 -15.58 27.57
C PRO A 321 13.34 -15.75 26.73
N PHE A 322 13.36 -16.70 25.79
CA PHE A 322 12.16 -17.12 25.11
C PHE A 322 11.27 -17.90 26.08
N VAL A 323 10.03 -17.48 26.25
CA VAL A 323 9.05 -18.14 27.14
C VAL A 323 8.09 -18.94 26.28
N ASP A 324 8.23 -20.28 26.31
CA ASP A 324 7.34 -21.19 25.59
C ASP A 324 6.01 -21.41 26.36
N ALA A 325 5.18 -20.37 26.40
CA ALA A 325 3.87 -20.39 27.05
C ALA A 325 2.84 -19.62 26.24
N ASP A 326 1.56 -19.90 26.49
CA ASP A 326 0.48 -19.08 25.95
C ASP A 326 0.59 -17.65 26.49
N THR A 327 0.34 -16.65 25.63
CA THR A 327 0.09 -15.29 26.13
C THR A 327 -1.14 -15.32 27.04
N ALA A 328 -1.20 -14.38 27.97
CA ALA A 328 -2.37 -14.23 28.86
C ALA A 328 -3.66 -14.03 28.04
N GLN A 329 -3.58 -13.34 26.90
CA GLN A 329 -4.70 -13.19 25.99
C GLN A 329 -5.20 -14.54 25.48
N LEU A 330 -4.32 -15.37 24.95
CA LEU A 330 -4.71 -16.69 24.42
C LEU A 330 -5.21 -17.63 25.52
N HIS A 331 -4.55 -17.61 26.69
CA HIS A 331 -4.99 -18.35 27.87
C HIS A 331 -6.40 -17.95 28.29
N LEU A 332 -6.68 -16.66 28.44
CA LEU A 332 -7.99 -16.15 28.84
C LEU A 332 -9.09 -16.46 27.79
N GLN A 333 -8.76 -16.37 26.51
CA GLN A 333 -9.70 -16.75 25.43
C GLN A 333 -10.03 -18.25 25.44
N LYS A 334 -9.05 -19.11 25.72
CA LYS A 334 -9.27 -20.56 25.91
C LYS A 334 -10.09 -20.84 27.17
N LEU A 335 -9.79 -20.14 28.27
CA LEU A 335 -10.47 -20.30 29.54
C LEU A 335 -11.95 -19.92 29.46
N LEU A 336 -12.30 -18.80 28.80
CA LEU A 336 -13.71 -18.38 28.60
C LEU A 336 -14.53 -19.44 27.86
N LYS A 337 -13.94 -20.17 26.93
CA LYS A 337 -14.63 -21.27 26.21
C LYS A 337 -14.89 -22.50 27.08
N ARG A 338 -14.13 -22.67 28.16
CA ARG A 338 -14.17 -23.86 29.02
C ARG A 338 -14.84 -23.62 30.38
N ASP A 339 -14.49 -22.52 31.03
CA ASP A 339 -14.94 -22.16 32.39
C ASP A 339 -15.10 -20.64 32.53
N LYS A 340 -16.36 -20.24 32.53
CA LYS A 340 -16.72 -18.79 32.60
C LYS A 340 -16.39 -18.18 33.95
N GLU A 341 -16.56 -18.90 35.06
CA GLU A 341 -16.32 -18.37 36.41
C GLU A 341 -14.82 -18.22 36.65
N ALA A 342 -14.02 -19.20 36.31
CA ALA A 342 -12.59 -19.12 36.35
C ALA A 342 -12.06 -17.98 35.46
N PHE A 343 -12.66 -17.77 34.30
CA PHE A 343 -12.30 -16.64 33.42
C PHE A 343 -12.57 -15.28 34.09
N ILE A 344 -13.74 -15.10 34.71
CA ILE A 344 -14.06 -13.86 35.43
C ILE A 344 -13.06 -13.61 36.55
N HIS A 345 -12.73 -14.63 37.32
CA HIS A 345 -11.75 -14.55 38.40
C HIS A 345 -10.36 -14.13 37.88
N GLU A 346 -9.90 -14.74 36.79
CA GLU A 346 -8.59 -14.42 36.18
C GLU A 346 -8.57 -12.99 35.55
N MET A 347 -9.70 -12.53 35.00
CA MET A 347 -9.82 -11.13 34.55
C MET A 347 -9.72 -10.13 35.71
N ASP A 348 -10.38 -10.42 36.86
CA ASP A 348 -10.26 -9.59 38.08
C ASP A 348 -8.81 -9.57 38.57
N ARG A 349 -8.15 -10.72 38.60
CA ARG A 349 -6.76 -10.85 39.01
C ARG A 349 -5.80 -10.11 38.08
N PHE A 350 -6.04 -10.15 36.79
CA PHE A 350 -5.23 -9.37 35.83
C PHE A 350 -5.41 -7.87 36.04
N ARG A 351 -6.64 -7.42 36.25
CA ARG A 351 -6.98 -6.01 36.57
C ARG A 351 -6.22 -5.53 37.82
N GLU A 352 -6.07 -6.36 38.86
CA GLU A 352 -5.31 -6.01 40.08
C GLU A 352 -3.85 -5.64 39.76
N TYR A 353 -3.20 -6.31 38.77
CA TYR A 353 -1.85 -5.93 38.36
C TYR A 353 -1.82 -4.53 37.74
N ILE A 354 -2.83 -4.18 36.94
CA ILE A 354 -2.95 -2.82 36.37
C ILE A 354 -3.13 -1.79 37.48
N LEU A 355 -4.01 -2.05 38.44
CA LEU A 355 -4.31 -1.10 39.51
C LEU A 355 -3.18 -0.88 40.51
N LYS A 356 -2.26 -1.81 40.67
CA LYS A 356 -1.09 -1.66 41.55
C LYS A 356 0.20 -1.24 40.84
N SER A 357 0.15 -1.02 39.55
CA SER A 357 1.33 -0.79 38.72
C SER A 357 2.00 0.56 38.92
N SER A 358 1.35 1.52 39.58
CA SER A 358 1.88 2.86 39.86
C SER A 358 1.04 3.56 40.94
N GLU A 359 1.48 4.74 41.32
CA GLU A 359 0.81 5.59 42.32
C GLU A 359 -0.35 6.36 41.71
N SER A 360 -1.48 6.47 42.45
CA SER A 360 -2.58 7.32 42.05
C SER A 360 -2.25 8.81 42.30
N VAL A 361 -2.78 9.65 41.42
CA VAL A 361 -2.70 11.12 41.49
C VAL A 361 -4.08 11.72 41.30
N GLU A 362 -4.26 12.99 41.67
CA GLU A 362 -5.52 13.69 41.40
C GLU A 362 -5.85 13.75 39.90
N ALA A 363 -7.13 13.71 39.59
CA ALA A 363 -7.60 13.75 38.21
C ALA A 363 -7.16 15.06 37.54
N SER A 364 -6.53 14.97 36.39
CA SER A 364 -6.11 16.13 35.59
C SER A 364 -7.18 16.58 34.60
N ASP A 365 -8.22 15.77 34.38
CA ASP A 365 -9.29 16.03 33.40
C ASP A 365 -10.57 16.43 34.14
N GLU A 366 -10.95 17.72 34.05
CA GLU A 366 -12.16 18.27 34.67
C GLU A 366 -13.46 17.63 34.12
N SER A 367 -13.41 17.00 32.94
CA SER A 367 -14.56 16.30 32.35
C SER A 367 -14.81 14.93 32.97
N MET A 368 -13.82 14.39 33.72
CA MET A 368 -13.91 13.09 34.41
C MET A 368 -13.38 13.20 35.87
N PRO A 369 -14.02 14.00 36.73
CA PRO A 369 -13.50 14.29 38.06
C PRO A 369 -13.44 13.07 39.00
N ASP A 370 -14.24 12.02 38.71
CA ASP A 370 -14.30 10.79 39.49
C ASP A 370 -13.31 9.71 38.99
N GLU A 371 -12.58 9.97 37.90
CA GLU A 371 -11.63 8.99 37.36
C GLU A 371 -10.29 9.03 38.09
N GLN A 372 -9.82 7.86 38.50
CA GLN A 372 -8.54 7.70 39.11
C GLN A 372 -7.42 7.78 38.06
N CYS A 373 -6.57 8.80 38.13
CA CYS A 373 -5.39 8.94 37.32
C CYS A 373 -4.16 8.36 38.02
N TYR A 374 -3.22 7.87 37.23
CA TYR A 374 -1.96 7.34 37.73
C TYR A 374 -0.79 8.16 37.23
N ARG A 375 0.25 8.31 38.07
CA ARG A 375 1.47 9.04 37.73
C ARG A 375 2.13 8.48 36.49
N ARG A 376 2.19 7.13 36.38
CA ARG A 376 2.65 6.37 35.23
C ARG A 376 1.65 5.26 34.94
N ALA A 377 0.70 5.48 34.03
CA ALA A 377 -0.18 4.44 33.57
C ALA A 377 0.51 3.65 32.44
N TYR A 378 0.95 2.44 32.72
CA TYR A 378 1.59 1.56 31.75
C TYR A 378 0.55 1.05 30.74
N ILE A 379 0.52 1.65 29.55
CA ILE A 379 -0.49 1.36 28.51
C ILE A 379 -0.35 -0.07 27.96
N ASP A 380 0.86 -0.60 27.99
CA ASP A 380 1.19 -1.93 27.49
C ASP A 380 1.03 -3.03 28.54
N LEU A 381 0.54 -2.69 29.73
CA LEU A 381 0.22 -3.67 30.79
C LEU A 381 -1.13 -4.36 30.47
N VAL A 382 -1.11 -5.14 29.38
CA VAL A 382 -2.30 -5.78 28.80
C VAL A 382 -2.06 -7.26 28.55
N PRO A 383 -3.11 -8.10 28.40
CA PRO A 383 -2.98 -9.55 28.25
C PRO A 383 -2.13 -10.01 27.07
N LEU A 384 -1.96 -9.17 26.07
CA LEU A 384 -1.10 -9.44 24.90
C LEU A 384 0.39 -9.44 25.29
N ASN A 385 0.78 -8.68 26.30
CA ASN A 385 2.14 -8.49 26.78
C ASN A 385 2.40 -9.16 28.13
N ALA A 386 1.75 -10.29 28.36
CA ALA A 386 2.00 -11.17 29.50
C ALA A 386 1.89 -12.63 29.06
N PHE A 387 2.71 -13.50 29.66
CA PHE A 387 2.56 -14.95 29.56
C PHE A 387 1.78 -15.47 30.77
N TYR A 388 1.11 -16.60 30.60
CA TYR A 388 0.52 -17.34 31.73
C TYR A 388 1.36 -18.58 32.00
N VAL A 389 2.12 -18.56 33.11
CA VAL A 389 3.09 -19.60 33.45
C VAL A 389 2.87 -20.06 34.89
N ASN A 390 2.69 -21.36 35.11
CA ASN A 390 2.56 -21.96 36.45
C ASN A 390 1.55 -21.25 37.37
N GLY A 391 0.40 -20.83 36.81
CA GLY A 391 -0.65 -20.21 37.58
C GLY A 391 -0.44 -18.72 37.87
N THR A 392 0.55 -18.06 37.26
CA THR A 392 0.79 -16.61 37.40
C THR A 392 0.99 -15.92 36.05
N TYR A 393 0.77 -14.60 36.03
CA TYR A 393 1.09 -13.77 34.89
C TYR A 393 2.55 -13.30 34.99
N LEU A 394 3.27 -13.35 33.87
CA LEU A 394 4.63 -12.92 33.73
C LEU A 394 4.68 -11.87 32.60
N PHE A 395 4.84 -10.60 32.98
CA PHE A 395 4.75 -9.48 32.04
C PHE A 395 6.05 -9.24 31.30
N TYR A 396 5.95 -8.73 30.09
CA TYR A 396 7.06 -8.33 29.24
C TYR A 396 6.63 -7.16 28.33
N ASP A 397 7.58 -6.55 27.62
CA ASP A 397 7.31 -5.57 26.56
C ASP A 397 6.57 -4.31 27.02
N GLN A 398 6.98 -3.74 28.13
CA GLN A 398 6.35 -2.53 28.68
C GLN A 398 7.01 -1.26 28.10
N GLU A 399 6.76 -1.01 26.80
CA GLU A 399 7.40 0.06 26.04
C GLU A 399 6.94 1.46 26.47
N PHE A 400 5.67 1.61 26.85
CA PHE A 400 5.07 2.93 27.03
C PHE A 400 4.28 3.06 28.32
N TYR A 401 4.43 4.21 28.96
CA TYR A 401 3.50 4.72 29.96
C TYR A 401 3.02 6.11 29.56
N MET A 402 1.87 6.52 30.10
CA MET A 402 1.35 7.88 30.00
C MET A 402 1.28 8.50 31.38
N GLU A 403 1.72 9.77 31.50
CA GLU A 403 1.68 10.50 32.78
C GLU A 403 0.28 11.05 33.06
N ASN A 404 -0.12 11.01 34.36
CA ASN A 404 -1.40 11.55 34.82
C ASN A 404 -2.59 11.05 33.99
N TYR A 405 -2.60 9.76 33.69
CA TYR A 405 -3.51 9.13 32.73
C TYR A 405 -4.57 8.29 33.45
N PRO A 406 -5.86 8.29 32.98
CA PRO A 406 -6.93 7.50 33.57
C PRO A 406 -6.61 6.01 33.50
N ILE A 407 -6.43 5.36 34.67
CA ILE A 407 -6.07 3.95 34.70
C ILE A 407 -7.16 3.04 34.11
N ASN A 408 -8.41 3.46 34.20
CA ASN A 408 -9.55 2.76 33.64
C ASN A 408 -9.49 2.69 32.10
N ALA A 409 -8.77 3.57 31.41
CA ALA A 409 -8.48 3.43 29.97
C ALA A 409 -7.61 2.21 29.68
N VAL A 410 -6.65 1.89 30.55
CA VAL A 410 -5.82 0.68 30.44
C VAL A 410 -6.66 -0.58 30.75
N VAL A 411 -7.52 -0.50 31.80
CA VAL A 411 -8.46 -1.60 32.12
C VAL A 411 -9.43 -1.87 30.97
N MET A 412 -9.97 -0.83 30.33
CA MET A 412 -10.84 -0.97 29.18
C MET A 412 -10.09 -1.62 27.99
N ARG A 413 -8.86 -1.18 27.73
CA ARG A 413 -7.97 -1.76 26.71
C ARG A 413 -7.69 -3.25 26.99
N MET A 414 -7.49 -3.64 28.25
CA MET A 414 -7.37 -5.05 28.67
C MET A 414 -8.60 -5.86 28.23
N VAL A 415 -9.81 -5.37 28.53
CA VAL A 415 -11.07 -6.03 28.15
C VAL A 415 -11.19 -6.12 26.63
N ASP A 416 -11.02 -5.02 25.90
CA ASP A 416 -11.17 -4.98 24.45
C ASP A 416 -10.22 -5.94 23.73
N LEU A 417 -8.98 -6.09 24.20
CA LEU A 417 -8.00 -6.98 23.58
C LEU A 417 -8.38 -8.47 23.69
N ILE A 418 -9.12 -8.88 24.73
CA ILE A 418 -9.60 -10.27 24.85
C ILE A 418 -10.61 -10.59 23.76
N TYR A 419 -11.50 -9.64 23.43
CA TYR A 419 -12.59 -9.88 22.47
C TYR A 419 -12.23 -9.53 21.02
N ARG A 420 -11.13 -8.82 20.81
CA ARG A 420 -10.70 -8.38 19.47
C ARG A 420 -10.51 -9.57 18.53
N GLY A 421 -11.18 -9.55 17.38
CA GLY A 421 -11.12 -10.61 16.38
C GLY A 421 -11.84 -11.91 16.79
N GLN A 422 -12.59 -11.92 17.92
CA GLN A 422 -13.20 -13.12 18.48
C GLN A 422 -14.72 -12.95 18.73
N PRO A 423 -15.56 -12.73 17.69
CA PRO A 423 -17.00 -12.44 17.87
C PRO A 423 -17.77 -13.62 18.52
N LYS A 424 -17.19 -14.82 18.52
CA LYS A 424 -17.79 -16.00 19.19
C LYS A 424 -17.71 -15.89 20.72
N LEU A 425 -16.72 -15.18 21.27
CA LEU A 425 -16.58 -14.98 22.71
C LEU A 425 -17.67 -14.07 23.27
N GLU A 426 -18.07 -13.05 22.50
CA GLU A 426 -19.18 -12.14 22.83
C GLU A 426 -20.52 -12.91 23.06
N LYS A 427 -20.70 -14.06 22.40
CA LYS A 427 -21.88 -14.89 22.56
C LYS A 427 -21.86 -15.72 23.85
N ILE A 428 -20.64 -16.00 24.40
CA ILE A 428 -20.47 -16.76 25.65
C ILE A 428 -20.63 -15.84 26.85
N LEU A 429 -19.93 -14.69 26.82
CA LEU A 429 -20.00 -13.63 27.82
C LEU A 429 -19.74 -12.29 27.12
N PRO A 430 -20.74 -11.39 27.01
CA PRO A 430 -20.56 -10.09 26.42
C PRO A 430 -19.49 -9.26 27.15
N ARG A 431 -18.68 -8.47 26.42
CA ARG A 431 -17.69 -7.59 27.04
C ARG A 431 -18.33 -6.53 27.95
N GLU A 432 -19.57 -6.15 27.67
CA GLU A 432 -20.38 -5.23 28.50
C GLU A 432 -20.46 -5.68 29.95
N PHE A 433 -20.44 -6.99 30.22
CA PHE A 433 -20.38 -7.53 31.58
C PHE A 433 -19.18 -6.97 32.36
N PHE A 434 -17.99 -6.90 31.73
CA PHE A 434 -16.81 -6.34 32.38
C PHE A 434 -16.82 -4.82 32.43
N LEU A 435 -17.36 -4.17 31.41
CA LEU A 435 -17.52 -2.71 31.43
C LEU A 435 -18.43 -2.27 32.60
N GLU A 436 -19.50 -3.02 32.85
CA GLU A 436 -20.39 -2.79 34.01
C GLU A 436 -19.69 -3.15 35.34
N ARG A 437 -19.10 -4.36 35.44
CA ARG A 437 -18.41 -4.88 36.63
C ARG A 437 -17.30 -3.95 37.11
N TYR A 438 -16.55 -3.34 36.20
CA TYR A 438 -15.44 -2.46 36.49
C TYR A 438 -15.82 -0.97 36.53
N GLY A 439 -17.11 -0.63 36.36
CA GLY A 439 -17.63 0.74 36.41
C GLY A 439 -17.20 1.62 35.22
N LEU A 440 -16.87 1.02 34.08
CA LEU A 440 -16.35 1.73 32.90
C LEU A 440 -17.44 2.34 32.01
N LEU A 441 -18.72 1.94 32.18
CA LEU A 441 -19.81 2.37 31.30
C LEU A 441 -20.07 3.87 31.36
N LYS A 442 -19.93 4.48 32.53
CA LYS A 442 -20.21 5.91 32.75
C LYS A 442 -19.34 6.81 31.86
N ASN A 443 -18.06 6.47 31.72
CA ASN A 443 -17.06 7.27 31.03
C ASN A 443 -16.54 6.59 29.76
N ARG A 444 -17.25 5.59 29.23
CA ARG A 444 -16.83 4.72 28.13
C ARG A 444 -16.25 5.49 26.94
N ASP A 445 -16.97 6.47 26.41
CA ASP A 445 -16.57 7.20 25.21
C ASP A 445 -15.31 8.05 25.43
N GLN A 446 -15.13 8.58 26.63
CA GLN A 446 -13.94 9.35 27.00
C GLN A 446 -12.73 8.43 27.17
N LEU A 447 -12.87 7.30 27.87
CA LEU A 447 -11.83 6.29 28.02
C LEU A 447 -11.39 5.72 26.66
N MET A 448 -12.32 5.51 25.72
CA MET A 448 -12.00 5.12 24.35
C MET A 448 -11.17 6.18 23.65
N ARG A 449 -11.50 7.47 23.78
CA ARG A 449 -10.74 8.57 23.18
C ARG A 449 -9.28 8.59 23.65
N TYR A 450 -9.03 8.30 24.92
CA TYR A 450 -7.67 8.19 25.47
C TYR A 450 -6.91 7.05 24.80
N SER A 451 -7.51 5.87 24.68
CA SER A 451 -6.90 4.73 24.00
C SER A 451 -6.63 5.00 22.52
N ASP A 452 -7.60 5.62 21.82
CA ASP A 452 -7.47 5.97 20.40
C ASP A 452 -6.39 7.03 20.17
N ALA A 453 -6.33 8.06 21.01
CA ALA A 453 -5.30 9.10 20.94
C ALA A 453 -3.89 8.51 21.09
N PHE A 454 -3.71 7.55 22.00
CA PHE A 454 -2.44 6.83 22.16
C PHE A 454 -2.08 6.07 20.87
N MET A 455 -3.03 5.34 20.28
CA MET A 455 -2.77 4.58 19.05
C MET A 455 -2.46 5.49 17.85
N VAL A 456 -3.16 6.63 17.74
CA VAL A 456 -2.90 7.65 16.72
C VAL A 456 -1.48 8.17 16.84
N TRP A 457 -1.05 8.51 18.07
CA TRP A 457 0.30 8.98 18.35
C TRP A 457 1.36 7.90 18.09
N LEU A 458 1.15 6.69 18.59
CA LEU A 458 2.13 5.60 18.52
C LEU A 458 2.44 5.21 17.07
N ARG A 459 1.41 5.07 16.24
CA ARG A 459 1.50 4.56 14.85
C ARG A 459 1.41 5.66 13.79
N ASN A 460 1.50 6.93 14.19
CA ASN A 460 1.39 8.06 13.29
C ASN A 460 0.15 7.97 12.35
N LEU A 461 -1.00 7.52 12.89
CA LEU A 461 -2.18 7.19 12.07
C LEU A 461 -2.74 8.39 11.31
N ASP A 462 -2.67 9.59 11.89
CA ASP A 462 -3.09 10.84 11.26
C ASP A 462 -2.12 11.29 10.16
N ILE A 463 -0.81 11.05 10.34
CA ILE A 463 0.24 11.35 9.36
C ILE A 463 0.15 10.37 8.18
N LEU A 464 0.00 9.09 8.47
CA LEU A 464 -0.06 8.01 7.47
C LEU A 464 -1.47 7.77 6.91
N LYS A 465 -2.47 8.59 7.27
CA LYS A 465 -3.88 8.37 6.89
C LYS A 465 -4.08 8.19 5.37
N GLU A 466 -3.48 9.06 4.56
CA GLU A 466 -3.60 8.99 3.10
C GLU A 466 -2.96 7.70 2.55
N PHE A 467 -1.75 7.37 3.00
CA PHE A 467 -1.04 6.15 2.64
C PHE A 467 -1.85 4.89 3.00
N ARG A 468 -2.40 4.84 4.21
CA ARG A 468 -3.25 3.71 4.65
C ARG A 468 -4.53 3.61 3.83
N THR A 469 -5.18 4.75 3.58
CA THR A 469 -6.37 4.78 2.72
C THR A 469 -6.08 4.27 1.31
N GLN A 470 -4.88 4.45 0.80
CA GLN A 470 -4.49 3.97 -0.52
C GLN A 470 -4.11 2.49 -0.55
N THR A 471 -3.56 1.94 0.53
CA THR A 471 -2.95 0.60 0.53
C THR A 471 -3.69 -0.45 1.36
N GLU A 472 -4.55 -0.05 2.30
CA GLU A 472 -5.31 -0.96 3.16
C GLU A 472 -6.72 -1.19 2.59
N GLN A 473 -7.19 -2.43 2.68
CA GLN A 473 -8.54 -2.80 2.29
C GLN A 473 -9.57 -2.22 3.27
N ASP A 474 -10.73 -1.86 2.76
CA ASP A 474 -11.89 -1.43 3.55
C ASP A 474 -13.09 -2.36 3.35
N ALA A 475 -13.92 -2.47 4.39
CA ALA A 475 -15.03 -3.42 4.41
C ALA A 475 -16.09 -3.13 3.32
N GLU A 476 -16.26 -1.86 2.93
CA GLU A 476 -17.28 -1.48 1.93
C GLU A 476 -16.86 -1.98 0.55
N THR A 477 -15.62 -1.70 0.13
CA THR A 477 -15.05 -2.20 -1.13
C THR A 477 -15.05 -3.72 -1.17
N LEU A 478 -14.62 -4.38 -0.09
CA LEU A 478 -14.61 -5.82 0.01
C LEU A 478 -16.00 -6.44 -0.19
N ASN A 479 -17.02 -5.90 0.48
CA ASN A 479 -18.39 -6.39 0.35
C ASN A 479 -18.96 -6.14 -1.04
N ALA A 480 -18.67 -4.98 -1.64
CA ALA A 480 -19.09 -4.66 -3.00
C ALA A 480 -18.48 -5.65 -4.01
N ASN A 481 -17.20 -5.94 -3.90
CA ASN A 481 -16.52 -6.91 -4.77
C ASN A 481 -17.09 -8.32 -4.63
N ARG A 482 -17.36 -8.77 -3.40
CA ARG A 482 -18.02 -10.06 -3.16
C ARG A 482 -19.40 -10.16 -3.76
N LEU A 483 -20.17 -9.08 -3.67
CA LEU A 483 -21.50 -9.02 -4.28
C LEU A 483 -21.44 -9.02 -5.81
N ALA A 484 -20.45 -8.30 -6.38
CA ALA A 484 -20.24 -8.26 -7.82
C ALA A 484 -19.98 -9.66 -8.42
N MET A 485 -19.34 -10.56 -7.67
CA MET A 485 -19.10 -11.95 -8.10
C MET A 485 -20.41 -12.79 -8.24
N ASN A 486 -21.52 -12.35 -7.65
CA ASN A 486 -22.80 -13.03 -7.72
C ASN A 486 -23.66 -12.61 -8.91
N TYR A 487 -23.27 -11.55 -9.65
CA TYR A 487 -24.01 -11.13 -10.84
C TYR A 487 -23.76 -12.10 -12.02
N SER A 488 -24.80 -12.36 -12.79
CA SER A 488 -24.63 -13.00 -14.09
C SER A 488 -23.79 -12.12 -15.03
N ALA A 489 -23.17 -12.70 -16.05
CA ALA A 489 -22.37 -11.95 -17.02
C ALA A 489 -23.15 -10.79 -17.65
N GLY A 490 -24.44 -11.01 -17.99
CA GLY A 490 -25.29 -9.97 -18.55
C GLY A 490 -25.59 -8.83 -17.57
N GLU A 491 -25.86 -9.16 -16.31
CA GLU A 491 -26.08 -8.16 -15.26
C GLU A 491 -24.81 -7.36 -14.99
N TYR A 492 -23.66 -8.03 -14.93
CA TYR A 492 -22.38 -7.35 -14.75
C TYR A 492 -22.09 -6.38 -15.90
N GLN A 493 -22.28 -6.83 -17.14
CA GLN A 493 -22.12 -5.97 -18.32
C GLN A 493 -23.03 -4.74 -18.23
N ARG A 494 -24.31 -4.92 -17.92
CA ARG A 494 -25.28 -3.82 -17.80
C ARG A 494 -24.96 -2.86 -16.67
N LEU A 495 -24.55 -3.38 -15.50
CA LEU A 495 -24.36 -2.58 -14.29
C LEU A 495 -23.03 -1.85 -14.26
N PHE A 496 -21.95 -2.44 -14.77
CA PHE A 496 -20.60 -1.93 -14.54
C PHE A 496 -19.80 -1.62 -15.82
N VAL A 497 -20.20 -2.19 -16.98
CA VAL A 497 -19.47 -2.00 -18.24
C VAL A 497 -20.22 -1.07 -19.18
N ASN A 498 -21.47 -1.39 -19.49
CA ASN A 498 -22.28 -0.65 -20.46
C ASN A 498 -23.14 0.44 -19.77
N ILE A 499 -22.57 1.12 -18.79
CA ILE A 499 -23.32 2.09 -17.97
C ILE A 499 -23.79 3.31 -18.77
N LEU A 500 -23.14 3.62 -19.89
CA LEU A 500 -23.49 4.76 -20.76
C LEU A 500 -24.51 4.40 -21.87
N ASP A 501 -24.81 3.12 -22.08
CA ASP A 501 -25.76 2.69 -23.11
C ASP A 501 -27.15 3.27 -22.87
N GLY A 502 -27.80 3.71 -23.97
CA GLY A 502 -29.15 4.23 -23.96
C GLY A 502 -29.32 5.65 -23.43
N LEU A 503 -28.21 6.36 -23.20
CA LEU A 503 -28.25 7.77 -22.77
C LEU A 503 -28.64 8.73 -23.89
N GLU A 504 -28.51 8.33 -25.14
CA GLU A 504 -28.93 9.14 -26.30
C GLU A 504 -30.44 9.44 -26.33
N ASN A 505 -31.27 8.65 -25.64
CA ASN A 505 -32.73 8.77 -25.60
C ASN A 505 -33.27 9.01 -24.19
N ARG A 506 -32.40 9.22 -23.17
CA ARG A 506 -32.79 9.35 -21.78
C ARG A 506 -32.08 10.50 -21.09
N LYS A 507 -32.74 11.12 -20.12
CA LYS A 507 -32.11 12.08 -19.22
C LYS A 507 -31.12 11.37 -18.30
N LEU A 508 -29.91 11.88 -18.20
CA LEU A 508 -28.92 11.36 -17.29
C LEU A 508 -29.10 11.98 -15.90
N ILE A 509 -29.22 11.13 -14.89
CA ILE A 509 -29.30 11.52 -13.49
C ILE A 509 -28.16 10.78 -12.77
N LEU A 510 -27.42 11.48 -11.91
CA LEU A 510 -26.42 10.85 -11.03
C LEU A 510 -27.00 10.62 -9.64
N PHE A 511 -26.64 9.52 -9.00
CA PHE A 511 -26.96 9.28 -7.61
C PHE A 511 -25.68 9.34 -6.76
N GLY A 512 -25.63 10.28 -5.83
CA GLY A 512 -24.46 10.69 -5.05
C GLY A 512 -23.95 12.07 -5.46
N SER A 513 -23.51 12.86 -4.48
CA SER A 513 -22.99 14.24 -4.68
C SER A 513 -21.52 14.39 -4.27
N GLY A 514 -20.82 13.26 -3.97
CA GLY A 514 -19.45 13.23 -3.51
C GLY A 514 -18.40 13.02 -4.62
N LYS A 515 -17.20 12.60 -4.22
CA LYS A 515 -16.01 12.43 -5.08
C LYS A 515 -16.28 11.64 -6.38
N TYR A 516 -17.12 10.61 -6.35
CA TYR A 516 -17.42 9.78 -7.51
C TYR A 516 -18.23 10.55 -8.55
N ALA A 517 -19.22 11.34 -8.08
CA ALA A 517 -20.01 12.20 -8.97
C ALA A 517 -19.14 13.29 -9.60
N TYR A 518 -18.30 13.96 -8.80
CA TYR A 518 -17.32 14.92 -9.33
C TYR A 518 -16.47 14.30 -10.44
N LYS A 519 -15.92 13.10 -10.19
CA LYS A 519 -15.07 12.43 -11.17
C LYS A 519 -15.82 12.03 -12.43
N PHE A 520 -17.07 11.59 -12.31
CA PHE A 520 -17.93 11.30 -13.45
C PHE A 520 -18.22 12.57 -14.27
N ILE A 521 -18.60 13.65 -13.61
CA ILE A 521 -18.89 14.95 -14.27
C ILE A 521 -17.66 15.44 -15.02
N GLU A 522 -16.49 15.42 -14.40
CA GLU A 522 -15.23 15.84 -15.02
C GLU A 522 -14.85 14.99 -16.25
N LEU A 523 -15.12 13.69 -16.24
CA LEU A 523 -14.81 12.81 -17.35
C LEU A 523 -15.83 12.88 -18.48
N PHE A 524 -17.11 12.99 -18.15
CA PHE A 524 -18.21 12.76 -19.08
C PHE A 524 -19.21 13.92 -19.20
N GLY A 525 -19.14 14.93 -18.31
CA GLY A 525 -20.08 16.06 -18.30
C GLY A 525 -20.07 16.93 -19.56
N ASP A 526 -18.95 16.97 -20.30
CA ASP A 526 -18.87 17.65 -21.61
C ASP A 526 -19.60 16.90 -22.72
N GLU A 527 -19.79 15.58 -22.57
CA GLU A 527 -20.42 14.72 -23.58
C GLU A 527 -21.88 14.42 -23.27
N TYR A 528 -22.24 14.33 -21.98
CA TYR A 528 -23.58 13.98 -21.53
C TYR A 528 -24.15 15.08 -20.63
N ARG A 529 -25.30 15.61 -21.00
CA ARG A 529 -26.02 16.58 -20.16
C ARG A 529 -26.63 15.88 -18.96
N ILE A 530 -26.17 16.24 -17.76
CA ILE A 530 -26.66 15.73 -16.49
C ILE A 530 -27.81 16.64 -16.03
N GLU A 531 -28.99 16.04 -15.79
CA GLU A 531 -30.20 16.77 -15.43
C GLU A 531 -30.17 17.20 -13.96
N MET A 532 -29.80 16.31 -13.06
CA MET A 532 -29.66 16.55 -11.63
C MET A 532 -28.81 15.47 -10.95
N LEU A 533 -28.40 15.75 -9.70
CA LEU A 533 -27.86 14.76 -8.79
C LEU A 533 -28.90 14.41 -7.72
N LEU A 534 -28.95 13.14 -7.31
CA LEU A 534 -29.76 12.67 -6.18
C LEU A 534 -28.84 12.33 -5.02
N ASP A 535 -29.26 12.64 -3.81
CA ASP A 535 -28.53 12.29 -2.61
C ASP A 535 -29.47 11.91 -1.47
N ASN A 536 -29.12 10.88 -0.68
CA ASN A 536 -29.89 10.46 0.49
C ASN A 536 -29.66 11.38 1.71
N ASN A 537 -28.56 12.15 1.74
CA ASN A 537 -28.31 13.11 2.80
C ASN A 537 -29.10 14.40 2.54
N ALA A 538 -30.10 14.68 3.39
CA ALA A 538 -30.92 15.86 3.29
C ALA A 538 -30.13 17.19 3.38
N GLU A 539 -28.97 17.19 4.03
CA GLU A 539 -28.12 18.39 4.11
C GLU A 539 -27.55 18.84 2.77
N ASN A 540 -27.48 17.91 1.79
CA ASN A 540 -26.99 18.20 0.45
C ASN A 540 -28.09 18.75 -0.48
N TRP A 541 -29.37 18.64 -0.12
CA TRP A 541 -30.48 19.03 -0.98
C TRP A 541 -30.51 20.54 -1.23
N GLY A 542 -30.74 20.93 -2.46
CA GLY A 542 -30.74 22.32 -2.88
C GLY A 542 -29.35 22.90 -3.14
N SER A 543 -28.28 22.19 -2.77
CA SER A 543 -26.90 22.55 -3.14
C SER A 543 -26.62 22.28 -4.62
N CYS A 544 -25.47 22.71 -5.11
CA CYS A 544 -25.03 22.46 -6.47
C CYS A 544 -23.61 21.86 -6.47
N VAL A 545 -23.41 20.86 -7.34
CA VAL A 545 -22.10 20.28 -7.66
C VAL A 545 -21.80 20.58 -9.12
N GLU A 546 -20.73 21.31 -9.41
CA GLU A 546 -20.35 21.74 -10.77
C GLU A 546 -21.54 22.41 -11.53
N GLY A 547 -22.34 23.21 -10.81
CA GLY A 547 -23.52 23.89 -11.37
C GLY A 547 -24.78 23.02 -11.56
N ILE A 548 -24.72 21.72 -11.17
CA ILE A 548 -25.84 20.80 -11.27
C ILE A 548 -26.50 20.67 -9.89
N ARG A 549 -27.83 20.82 -9.85
CA ARG A 549 -28.63 20.79 -8.61
C ARG A 549 -28.63 19.40 -7.96
N VAL A 550 -28.47 19.38 -6.64
CA VAL A 550 -28.66 18.17 -5.81
C VAL A 550 -30.08 18.13 -5.28
N ALA A 551 -30.78 17.01 -5.45
CA ALA A 551 -32.19 16.82 -5.12
C ALA A 551 -32.41 15.58 -4.26
N ALA A 552 -33.58 15.48 -3.65
CA ALA A 552 -34.01 14.29 -2.93
C ALA A 552 -34.40 13.16 -3.90
N PRO A 553 -34.21 11.87 -3.55
CA PRO A 553 -34.61 10.75 -4.43
C PRO A 553 -36.08 10.71 -4.80
N ASN A 554 -36.98 11.25 -3.96
CA ASN A 554 -38.43 11.32 -4.25
C ASN A 554 -38.78 12.29 -5.39
N GLU A 555 -37.87 13.10 -5.90
CA GLU A 555 -38.07 13.88 -7.13
C GLU A 555 -38.30 12.99 -8.36
N LEU A 556 -37.96 11.71 -8.28
CA LEU A 556 -38.28 10.72 -9.32
C LEU A 556 -39.77 10.33 -9.38
N ASP A 557 -40.55 10.54 -8.32
CA ASP A 557 -41.93 10.08 -8.18
C ASP A 557 -42.88 10.64 -9.27
N GLY A 558 -42.54 11.70 -9.93
CA GLY A 558 -43.31 12.30 -11.04
C GLY A 558 -42.76 12.04 -12.44
N MET A 559 -41.68 11.26 -12.57
CA MET A 559 -40.99 11.02 -13.85
C MET A 559 -41.34 9.65 -14.41
N ASP A 560 -41.48 9.56 -15.75
CA ASP A 560 -41.63 8.24 -16.38
C ASP A 560 -40.28 7.50 -16.28
N VAL A 561 -40.35 6.24 -15.81
CA VAL A 561 -39.18 5.38 -15.59
C VAL A 561 -38.42 5.04 -16.88
N GLU A 562 -39.03 5.26 -18.05
CA GLU A 562 -38.40 5.08 -19.35
C GLU A 562 -37.61 6.31 -19.83
N ASP A 563 -37.90 7.50 -19.26
CA ASP A 563 -37.33 8.78 -19.74
C ASP A 563 -35.95 9.09 -19.18
N TYR A 564 -35.50 8.34 -18.16
CA TYR A 564 -34.24 8.62 -17.50
C TYR A 564 -33.40 7.38 -17.26
N LYS A 565 -32.10 7.58 -17.09
CA LYS A 565 -31.14 6.60 -16.63
C LYS A 565 -30.34 7.16 -15.46
N ILE A 566 -30.18 6.35 -14.41
CA ILE A 566 -29.43 6.72 -13.22
C ILE A 566 -28.06 6.06 -13.23
N ILE A 567 -27.00 6.85 -13.05
CA ILE A 567 -25.66 6.36 -12.77
C ILE A 567 -25.37 6.56 -11.29
N ILE A 568 -25.16 5.45 -10.57
CA ILE A 568 -24.82 5.46 -9.16
C ILE A 568 -23.35 5.82 -9.00
N CYS A 569 -23.08 6.98 -8.45
CA CYS A 569 -21.75 7.58 -8.28
C CYS A 569 -21.33 7.62 -6.80
N ILE A 570 -21.41 6.48 -6.13
CA ILE A 570 -21.01 6.30 -4.72
C ILE A 570 -20.24 5.01 -4.53
N LYS A 571 -19.36 4.98 -3.54
CA LYS A 571 -18.53 3.81 -3.24
C LYS A 571 -19.39 2.62 -2.77
N ASN A 572 -20.24 2.85 -1.77
CA ASN A 572 -21.16 1.84 -1.26
C ASN A 572 -22.49 1.88 -2.02
N TYR A 573 -22.47 1.38 -3.26
CA TYR A 573 -23.61 1.43 -4.19
C TYR A 573 -24.77 0.48 -3.82
N VAL A 574 -24.52 -0.57 -3.05
CA VAL A 574 -25.49 -1.66 -2.79
C VAL A 574 -26.80 -1.20 -2.17
N PRO A 575 -26.80 -0.36 -1.10
CA PRO A 575 -28.05 0.17 -0.54
C PRO A 575 -28.84 1.00 -1.54
N VAL A 576 -28.16 1.80 -2.35
CA VAL A 576 -28.81 2.62 -3.39
C VAL A 576 -29.35 1.76 -4.53
N LEU A 577 -28.61 0.72 -4.92
CA LEU A 577 -29.09 -0.23 -5.92
C LEU A 577 -30.45 -0.85 -5.47
N LYS A 578 -30.50 -1.31 -4.22
CA LYS A 578 -31.73 -1.84 -3.62
C LYS A 578 -32.85 -0.80 -3.55
N GLN A 579 -32.55 0.42 -3.13
CA GLN A 579 -33.48 1.54 -3.10
C GLN A 579 -34.09 1.81 -4.49
N LEU A 580 -33.27 1.90 -5.54
CA LEU A 580 -33.72 2.12 -6.91
C LEU A 580 -34.60 0.98 -7.41
N GLN A 581 -34.30 -0.27 -7.04
CA GLN A 581 -35.12 -1.43 -7.35
C GLN A 581 -36.49 -1.35 -6.65
N GLU A 582 -36.54 -0.98 -5.38
CA GLU A 582 -37.77 -0.79 -4.61
C GLU A 582 -38.61 0.38 -5.17
N MET A 583 -37.99 1.42 -5.69
CA MET A 583 -38.64 2.54 -6.39
C MET A 583 -39.07 2.20 -7.82
N GLY A 584 -38.81 0.99 -8.32
CA GLY A 584 -39.19 0.56 -9.66
C GLY A 584 -38.37 1.18 -10.80
N VAL A 585 -37.20 1.76 -10.52
CA VAL A 585 -36.32 2.32 -11.55
C VAL A 585 -35.82 1.20 -12.46
N LYS A 586 -35.93 1.38 -13.78
CA LYS A 586 -35.58 0.35 -14.76
C LYS A 586 -34.16 0.48 -15.31
N HIS A 587 -33.70 1.71 -15.55
CA HIS A 587 -32.45 2.00 -16.22
C HIS A 587 -31.44 2.59 -15.24
N TYR A 588 -30.47 1.79 -14.83
CA TYR A 588 -29.40 2.25 -13.94
C TYR A 588 -28.10 1.50 -14.22
N GLY A 589 -26.98 2.12 -13.83
CA GLY A 589 -25.64 1.56 -13.84
C GLY A 589 -24.84 2.06 -12.65
N VAL A 590 -23.69 1.47 -12.39
CA VAL A 590 -22.78 1.83 -11.29
C VAL A 590 -21.48 2.34 -11.86
N TYR A 591 -21.12 3.56 -11.55
CA TYR A 591 -19.83 4.14 -11.89
C TYR A 591 -18.81 3.84 -10.80
N THR A 592 -17.71 3.21 -11.20
CA THR A 592 -16.55 2.95 -10.35
C THR A 592 -15.37 3.82 -10.78
N LEU A 593 -14.42 4.09 -9.88
CA LEU A 593 -13.26 4.95 -10.21
C LEU A 593 -12.32 4.33 -11.25
N ASP A 594 -12.40 3.02 -11.45
CA ASP A 594 -11.68 2.26 -12.46
C ASP A 594 -12.51 1.96 -13.70
N PHE A 595 -13.73 2.52 -13.79
CA PHE A 595 -14.57 2.37 -14.99
C PHE A 595 -13.80 2.75 -16.26
N GLU A 596 -13.77 1.84 -17.20
CA GLU A 596 -13.19 2.03 -18.52
C GLU A 596 -14.30 2.06 -19.56
N ARG A 597 -14.41 3.16 -20.29
CA ARG A 597 -15.37 3.26 -21.39
C ARG A 597 -15.20 2.10 -22.39
N PRO A 598 -16.26 1.43 -22.83
CA PRO A 598 -16.14 0.40 -23.88
C PRO A 598 -15.42 0.94 -25.12
N ARG A 599 -14.52 0.14 -25.70
CA ARG A 599 -13.70 0.56 -26.85
C ARG A 599 -14.56 1.01 -28.04
N GLU A 600 -15.61 0.25 -28.35
CA GLU A 600 -16.52 0.55 -29.43
C GLU A 600 -17.21 1.91 -29.27
N GLU A 601 -17.57 2.26 -28.04
CA GLU A 601 -18.16 3.54 -27.72
C GLU A 601 -17.17 4.69 -27.85
N SER A 602 -15.92 4.48 -27.46
CA SER A 602 -14.85 5.48 -27.62
C SER A 602 -14.54 5.77 -29.09
N LEU A 603 -14.89 4.89 -29.99
CA LEU A 603 -14.69 5.04 -31.45
C LEU A 603 -15.86 5.73 -32.16
N LYS A 604 -17.03 5.83 -31.54
CA LYS A 604 -18.21 6.49 -32.13
C LYS A 604 -17.89 7.93 -32.52
N GLY A 605 -18.21 8.30 -33.77
CA GLY A 605 -18.00 9.66 -34.28
C GLY A 605 -16.58 10.00 -34.74
N ARG A 606 -15.57 9.14 -34.46
CA ARG A 606 -14.18 9.36 -34.89
C ARG A 606 -13.93 8.72 -36.27
N ARG A 607 -13.43 9.54 -37.22
CA ARG A 607 -13.06 9.06 -38.56
C ARG A 607 -11.68 8.43 -38.55
N ILE A 608 -11.62 7.11 -38.45
CA ILE A 608 -10.38 6.34 -38.42
C ILE A 608 -10.17 5.72 -39.81
N SER A 609 -9.23 6.27 -40.60
CA SER A 609 -9.00 5.86 -41.99
C SER A 609 -8.00 4.70 -42.15
N GLY A 610 -7.13 4.47 -41.17
CA GLY A 610 -6.15 3.37 -41.17
C GLY A 610 -5.03 3.42 -42.21
N LEU A 611 -4.92 4.48 -43.03
CA LEU A 611 -3.90 4.58 -44.07
C LEU A 611 -2.97 5.75 -43.87
N LYS A 612 -1.66 5.52 -44.05
CA LYS A 612 -0.65 6.58 -44.17
C LYS A 612 -0.77 7.28 -45.53
N CYS A 613 -0.10 8.47 -45.63
CA CYS A 613 -0.04 9.20 -46.93
C CYS A 613 0.60 8.39 -48.06
N ASP A 614 1.40 7.36 -47.72
CA ASP A 614 2.03 6.41 -48.66
C ASP A 614 1.22 5.12 -48.87
N GLY A 615 0.00 5.03 -48.37
CA GLY A 615 -0.88 3.87 -48.49
C GLY A 615 -0.60 2.75 -47.48
N MET A 616 0.38 2.87 -46.57
CA MET A 616 0.61 1.89 -45.54
C MET A 616 -0.27 2.14 -44.30
N ARG A 617 -0.65 1.07 -43.58
CA ARG A 617 -1.38 1.20 -42.33
C ARG A 617 -0.50 1.88 -41.26
N LYS A 618 -1.07 2.80 -40.49
CA LYS A 618 -0.45 3.37 -39.35
C LYS A 618 -0.39 2.34 -38.21
N LYS A 619 0.59 2.52 -37.28
CA LYS A 619 0.79 1.55 -36.19
C LYS A 619 -0.37 1.55 -35.19
N TYR A 620 -0.98 2.71 -34.96
CA TYR A 620 -2.03 2.89 -33.95
C TYR A 620 -3.30 3.50 -34.56
N HIS A 621 -4.47 3.12 -34.04
CA HIS A 621 -5.74 3.77 -34.44
C HIS A 621 -5.92 5.10 -33.71
N ILE A 622 -5.83 5.10 -32.37
CA ILE A 622 -5.96 6.31 -31.54
C ILE A 622 -4.64 6.61 -30.85
N GLY A 623 -4.11 7.79 -31.06
CA GLY A 623 -2.97 8.34 -30.33
C GLY A 623 -3.41 9.41 -29.33
N TYR A 624 -2.70 9.56 -28.23
CA TYR A 624 -2.93 10.57 -27.21
C TYR A 624 -1.65 11.34 -26.90
N VAL A 625 -1.76 12.67 -26.76
CA VAL A 625 -0.70 13.53 -26.29
C VAL A 625 -1.26 14.44 -25.21
N ALA A 626 -0.59 14.57 -24.07
CA ALA A 626 -0.95 15.50 -23.01
C ALA A 626 0.12 16.58 -22.85
N GLY A 627 -0.28 17.84 -22.67
CA GLY A 627 0.68 18.91 -22.45
C GLY A 627 0.04 20.25 -22.00
N VAL A 628 0.88 21.16 -21.54
CA VAL A 628 0.45 22.52 -21.21
C VAL A 628 0.30 23.35 -22.47
N PHE A 629 1.20 23.18 -23.44
CA PHE A 629 1.25 23.92 -24.72
C PHE A 629 1.34 25.45 -24.55
N ASP A 630 1.94 25.90 -23.43
CA ASP A 630 2.20 27.32 -23.20
C ASP A 630 3.31 27.82 -24.13
N LEU A 631 3.14 29.06 -24.69
CA LEU A 631 4.05 29.61 -25.69
C LEU A 631 4.32 28.59 -26.82
N PHE A 632 3.26 28.21 -27.54
CA PHE A 632 3.33 27.14 -28.56
C PHE A 632 4.50 27.36 -29.53
N HIS A 633 5.37 26.39 -29.66
CA HIS A 633 6.64 26.48 -30.41
C HIS A 633 6.91 25.22 -31.24
N ILE A 634 8.00 25.24 -32.03
CA ILE A 634 8.38 24.18 -32.95
C ILE A 634 8.54 22.80 -32.24
N GLY A 635 8.95 22.76 -31.00
CA GLY A 635 9.03 21.51 -30.23
C GLY A 635 7.67 20.85 -30.03
N HIS A 636 6.64 21.64 -29.70
CA HIS A 636 5.26 21.15 -29.62
C HIS A 636 4.76 20.67 -31.00
N LEU A 637 5.01 21.45 -32.05
CA LEU A 637 4.61 21.08 -33.40
C LEU A 637 5.26 19.76 -33.86
N ASN A 638 6.55 19.56 -33.60
CA ASN A 638 7.26 18.34 -33.94
C ASN A 638 6.72 17.12 -33.20
N LEU A 639 6.40 17.26 -31.90
CA LEU A 639 5.75 16.20 -31.12
C LEU A 639 4.42 15.78 -31.75
N LEU A 640 3.54 16.75 -32.03
CA LEU A 640 2.23 16.51 -32.62
C LEU A 640 2.32 15.89 -34.03
N ARG A 641 3.27 16.37 -34.84
CA ARG A 641 3.52 15.81 -36.19
C ARG A 641 3.97 14.35 -36.11
N ARG A 642 4.99 14.04 -35.29
CA ARG A 642 5.51 12.68 -35.12
C ARG A 642 4.45 11.71 -34.56
N ALA A 643 3.62 12.18 -33.61
CA ALA A 643 2.50 11.40 -33.09
C ALA A 643 1.47 11.10 -34.19
N LYS A 644 1.08 12.12 -34.97
CA LYS A 644 0.11 11.96 -36.07
C LYS A 644 0.62 11.04 -37.20
N GLU A 645 1.93 11.01 -37.43
CA GLU A 645 2.53 10.10 -38.39
C GLU A 645 2.35 8.61 -37.99
N GLN A 646 2.19 8.33 -36.70
CA GLN A 646 2.04 6.96 -36.18
C GLN A 646 0.59 6.52 -35.88
N CYS A 647 -0.36 7.46 -35.76
CA CYS A 647 -1.75 7.13 -35.43
C CYS A 647 -2.75 7.71 -36.43
N ASP A 648 -3.90 7.03 -36.59
CA ASP A 648 -4.98 7.46 -37.50
C ASP A 648 -5.71 8.68 -36.95
N TYR A 649 -5.97 8.69 -35.65
CA TYR A 649 -6.69 9.76 -34.96
C TYR A 649 -5.88 10.23 -33.75
N LEU A 650 -5.52 11.50 -33.69
CA LEU A 650 -4.72 12.09 -32.62
C LEU A 650 -5.58 12.96 -31.73
N ILE A 651 -5.72 12.55 -30.46
CA ILE A 651 -6.36 13.33 -29.40
C ILE A 651 -5.27 14.06 -28.64
N VAL A 652 -5.44 15.36 -28.41
CA VAL A 652 -4.49 16.18 -27.68
C VAL A 652 -5.16 16.81 -26.46
N GLY A 653 -4.72 16.41 -25.27
CA GLY A 653 -5.14 16.98 -24.00
C GLY A 653 -4.34 18.24 -23.63
N VAL A 654 -5.03 19.35 -23.41
CA VAL A 654 -4.45 20.61 -22.96
C VAL A 654 -4.76 20.82 -21.48
N VAL A 655 -3.72 20.97 -20.67
CA VAL A 655 -3.86 21.14 -19.21
C VAL A 655 -4.48 22.52 -18.90
N SER A 656 -5.52 22.53 -18.04
CA SER A 656 -6.18 23.77 -17.59
C SER A 656 -5.23 24.68 -16.81
N ASP A 657 -5.51 25.98 -16.71
CA ASP A 657 -4.68 26.94 -15.93
C ASP A 657 -4.58 26.52 -14.47
N GLU A 658 -5.67 26.03 -13.90
CA GLU A 658 -5.71 25.50 -12.55
C GLU A 658 -4.82 24.23 -12.41
N GLY A 659 -4.82 23.35 -13.40
CA GLY A 659 -3.94 22.19 -13.46
C GLY A 659 -2.46 22.58 -13.54
N VAL A 660 -2.13 23.64 -14.28
CA VAL A 660 -0.76 24.18 -14.34
C VAL A 660 -0.33 24.74 -12.99
N ARG A 661 -1.17 25.55 -12.33
CA ARG A 661 -0.89 26.10 -10.99
C ARG A 661 -0.60 24.99 -9.97
N LYS A 662 -1.43 23.97 -9.95
CA LYS A 662 -1.30 22.86 -8.97
C LYS A 662 -0.08 21.99 -9.22
N ASN A 663 0.21 21.65 -10.49
CA ASN A 663 1.24 20.67 -10.83
C ASN A 663 2.63 21.25 -11.05
N LYS A 664 2.70 22.53 -11.52
CA LYS A 664 3.97 23.22 -11.83
C LYS A 664 4.24 24.42 -10.92
N HIS A 665 3.31 24.80 -10.05
CA HIS A 665 3.41 25.95 -9.15
C HIS A 665 3.74 27.25 -9.88
N THR A 666 3.29 27.40 -11.14
CA THR A 666 3.53 28.56 -12.01
C THR A 666 2.25 28.93 -12.76
N GLU A 667 2.14 30.19 -13.18
CA GLU A 667 1.09 30.63 -14.10
C GLU A 667 1.52 30.39 -15.55
N PRO A 668 0.60 29.93 -16.43
CA PRO A 668 0.86 29.92 -17.86
C PRO A 668 0.85 31.37 -18.42
N PHE A 669 1.65 31.62 -19.43
CA PHE A 669 1.67 32.95 -20.12
C PHE A 669 0.44 33.14 -20.97
N ILE A 670 -0.09 32.08 -21.55
CA ILE A 670 -1.27 32.09 -22.43
C ILE A 670 -2.40 31.37 -21.71
N HIS A 671 -3.57 32.00 -21.63
CA HIS A 671 -4.75 31.40 -20.97
C HIS A 671 -5.21 30.14 -21.65
N PHE A 672 -5.84 29.25 -20.88
CA PHE A 672 -6.27 27.92 -21.31
C PHE A 672 -7.05 27.94 -22.64
N GLU A 673 -8.04 28.82 -22.78
CA GLU A 673 -8.89 28.86 -23.97
C GLU A 673 -8.10 29.16 -25.25
N GLU A 674 -7.14 30.07 -25.18
CA GLU A 674 -6.26 30.41 -26.31
C GLU A 674 -5.32 29.24 -26.64
N ARG A 675 -4.73 28.61 -25.61
CA ARG A 675 -3.88 27.43 -25.80
C ARG A 675 -4.65 26.28 -26.47
N LEU A 676 -5.90 26.03 -26.03
CA LEU A 676 -6.77 25.03 -26.60
C LEU A 676 -7.12 25.33 -28.06
N GLN A 677 -7.42 26.59 -28.40
CA GLN A 677 -7.68 27.01 -29.77
C GLN A 677 -6.46 26.86 -30.68
N MET A 678 -5.25 27.20 -30.21
CA MET A 678 -4.02 26.99 -30.96
C MET A 678 -3.77 25.52 -31.27
N VAL A 679 -3.99 24.65 -30.29
CA VAL A 679 -3.86 23.19 -30.47
C VAL A 679 -4.93 22.67 -31.46
N ARG A 680 -6.19 23.13 -31.36
CA ARG A 680 -7.27 22.77 -32.30
C ARG A 680 -6.97 23.19 -33.73
N ALA A 681 -6.32 24.34 -33.92
CA ALA A 681 -5.95 24.86 -35.24
C ALA A 681 -4.74 24.10 -35.85
N CYS A 682 -4.04 23.27 -35.09
CA CYS A 682 -2.89 22.51 -35.58
C CYS A 682 -3.36 21.39 -36.53
N LYS A 683 -2.87 21.39 -37.76
CA LYS A 683 -3.25 20.42 -38.81
C LYS A 683 -2.96 18.96 -38.47
N TYR A 684 -2.18 18.69 -37.45
CA TYR A 684 -1.84 17.33 -36.99
C TYR A 684 -2.78 16.82 -35.90
N VAL A 685 -3.68 17.65 -35.38
CA VAL A 685 -4.59 17.32 -34.29
C VAL A 685 -5.98 17.07 -34.84
N ASP A 686 -6.58 15.92 -34.50
CA ASP A 686 -7.95 15.61 -34.92
C ASP A 686 -8.94 16.06 -33.84
N GLU A 687 -8.55 15.97 -32.56
CA GLU A 687 -9.39 16.35 -31.43
C GLU A 687 -8.52 17.00 -30.34
N ALA A 688 -8.89 18.19 -29.88
CA ALA A 688 -8.24 18.84 -28.75
C ALA A 688 -9.24 18.97 -27.59
N VAL A 689 -8.84 18.47 -26.40
CA VAL A 689 -9.68 18.34 -25.22
C VAL A 689 -9.05 19.03 -24.01
N LYS A 690 -9.87 19.51 -23.07
CA LYS A 690 -9.43 20.00 -21.79
C LYS A 690 -8.95 18.84 -20.89
N ILE A 691 -7.82 19.02 -20.23
CA ILE A 691 -7.43 18.18 -19.10
C ILE A 691 -7.73 18.96 -17.82
N PRO A 692 -8.80 18.62 -17.08
CA PRO A 692 -9.16 19.28 -15.84
C PRO A 692 -8.24 18.86 -14.68
N LEU A 693 -8.34 19.55 -13.55
CA LEU A 693 -7.51 19.31 -12.38
C LEU A 693 -7.64 17.89 -11.80
N ILE A 694 -8.85 17.36 -11.79
CA ILE A 694 -9.16 16.06 -11.16
C ILE A 694 -8.62 14.89 -11.98
N TYR A 695 -8.50 15.06 -13.30
CA TYR A 695 -8.06 13.96 -14.14
C TYR A 695 -6.80 14.26 -14.98
N CYS A 696 -5.88 14.96 -14.41
CA CYS A 696 -4.57 15.25 -15.03
C CYS A 696 -3.66 13.99 -15.08
N ASP A 697 -4.23 12.80 -15.24
CA ASP A 697 -3.50 11.53 -15.21
C ASP A 697 -3.70 10.72 -16.51
N THR A 698 -2.66 9.97 -16.86
CA THR A 698 -2.66 9.02 -18.00
C THR A 698 -3.76 7.97 -17.86
N ALA A 699 -4.00 7.45 -16.65
CA ALA A 699 -5.00 6.43 -16.41
C ALA A 699 -6.42 6.93 -16.72
N ASP A 700 -6.77 8.12 -16.24
CA ASP A 700 -8.10 8.69 -16.50
C ASP A 700 -8.31 9.05 -17.96
N ALA A 701 -7.28 9.57 -18.64
CA ALA A 701 -7.32 9.81 -20.08
C ALA A 701 -7.52 8.50 -20.84
N TYR A 702 -6.82 7.43 -20.45
CA TYR A 702 -7.00 6.12 -21.07
C TYR A 702 -8.42 5.56 -20.84
N ARG A 703 -8.93 5.65 -19.62
CA ARG A 703 -10.29 5.20 -19.28
C ARG A 703 -11.36 5.89 -20.13
N LYS A 704 -11.17 7.16 -20.42
CA LYS A 704 -12.09 7.95 -21.26
C LYS A 704 -11.92 7.70 -22.75
N PHE A 705 -10.68 7.76 -23.26
CA PHE A 705 -10.40 7.81 -24.69
C PHE A 705 -10.01 6.46 -25.30
N ARG A 706 -9.58 5.49 -24.48
CA ARG A 706 -9.18 4.14 -24.92
C ARG A 706 -8.16 4.16 -26.05
N PHE A 707 -7.15 5.01 -25.96
CA PHE A 707 -6.10 5.16 -26.97
C PHE A 707 -5.15 3.96 -27.01
N ASP A 708 -4.52 3.73 -28.17
CA ASP A 708 -3.56 2.64 -28.38
C ASP A 708 -2.14 3.04 -27.96
N ALA A 709 -1.82 4.33 -28.07
CA ALA A 709 -0.53 4.85 -27.65
C ALA A 709 -0.64 6.25 -27.08
N GLN A 710 0.11 6.52 -26.01
CA GLN A 710 0.40 7.86 -25.54
C GLN A 710 1.79 8.26 -25.98
N PHE A 711 1.92 9.46 -26.55
CA PHE A 711 3.19 10.01 -27.03
C PHE A 711 3.70 11.10 -26.11
N SER A 712 5.02 11.09 -25.82
CA SER A 712 5.67 12.09 -24.96
C SER A 712 7.10 12.39 -25.42
N GLY A 713 7.74 13.39 -24.80
CA GLY A 713 9.16 13.66 -24.98
C GLY A 713 10.01 12.69 -24.16
N SER A 714 11.24 12.39 -24.63
CA SER A 714 12.17 11.46 -23.96
C SER A 714 12.74 11.97 -22.64
N ASP A 715 12.53 13.24 -22.30
CA ASP A 715 12.89 13.85 -21.02
C ASP A 715 12.17 13.23 -19.81
N TYR A 716 11.10 12.47 -20.03
CA TYR A 716 10.31 11.79 -19.01
C TYR A 716 10.58 10.29 -18.90
N GLU A 717 11.30 9.69 -19.82
CA GLU A 717 11.40 8.24 -20.04
C GLU A 717 11.88 7.46 -18.81
N HIS A 718 12.79 8.05 -18.01
CA HIS A 718 13.42 7.36 -16.88
C HIS A 718 12.88 7.76 -15.51
N SER A 719 11.81 8.54 -15.43
CA SER A 719 11.24 8.92 -14.14
C SER A 719 10.31 7.84 -13.60
N THR A 720 10.39 7.54 -12.29
CA THR A 720 9.56 6.52 -11.61
C THR A 720 8.06 6.73 -11.86
N ALA A 721 7.60 7.98 -11.86
CA ALA A 721 6.20 8.30 -12.14
C ALA A 721 5.76 7.88 -13.55
N TRP A 722 6.65 8.00 -14.55
CA TRP A 722 6.34 7.63 -15.92
C TRP A 722 6.49 6.12 -16.16
N LEU A 723 7.37 5.44 -15.44
CA LEU A 723 7.45 3.97 -15.44
C LEU A 723 6.14 3.34 -14.95
N ASN A 724 5.53 3.89 -13.89
CA ASN A 724 4.20 3.44 -13.43
C ASN A 724 3.10 3.66 -14.49
N LYS A 725 3.13 4.79 -15.21
CA LYS A 725 2.20 5.06 -16.32
C LYS A 725 2.39 4.08 -17.48
N GLN A 726 3.64 3.74 -17.81
CA GLN A 726 3.94 2.72 -18.81
C GLN A 726 3.40 1.35 -18.40
N ALA A 727 3.63 0.92 -17.16
CA ALA A 727 3.11 -0.33 -16.62
C ALA A 727 1.57 -0.38 -16.70
N PHE A 728 0.90 0.71 -16.30
CA PHE A 728 -0.56 0.83 -16.41
C PHE A 728 -1.04 0.67 -17.86
N LEU A 729 -0.44 1.36 -18.82
CA LEU A 729 -0.84 1.26 -20.23
C LEU A 729 -0.58 -0.12 -20.81
N ARG A 730 0.60 -0.69 -20.54
CA ARG A 730 0.98 -2.05 -20.99
C ARG A 730 0.00 -3.11 -20.50
N SER A 731 -0.43 -3.04 -19.23
CA SER A 731 -1.40 -3.98 -18.67
C SER A 731 -2.76 -3.97 -19.40
N ARG A 732 -3.00 -2.96 -20.22
CA ARG A 732 -4.24 -2.77 -20.99
C ARG A 732 -4.05 -2.84 -22.50
N GLY A 733 -2.87 -3.28 -22.95
CA GLY A 733 -2.54 -3.39 -24.37
C GLY A 733 -2.33 -2.05 -25.08
N SER A 734 -2.01 -1.00 -24.33
CA SER A 734 -1.62 0.31 -24.84
C SER A 734 -0.14 0.57 -24.59
N GLU A 735 0.47 1.48 -25.36
CA GLU A 735 1.88 1.77 -25.28
C GLU A 735 2.15 3.22 -24.84
N MET A 736 3.34 3.43 -24.24
CA MET A 736 3.94 4.76 -24.10
C MET A 736 5.10 4.88 -25.10
N VAL A 737 5.07 5.89 -25.94
CA VAL A 737 6.08 6.11 -26.98
C VAL A 737 6.77 7.43 -26.73
N PHE A 738 8.10 7.40 -26.60
CA PHE A 738 8.90 8.60 -26.40
C PHE A 738 9.56 9.06 -27.69
N PHE A 739 9.53 10.38 -27.92
CA PHE A 739 10.22 11.00 -29.04
C PHE A 739 11.43 11.80 -28.57
N PRO A 740 12.53 11.81 -29.35
CA PRO A 740 13.68 12.65 -29.02
C PRO A 740 13.30 14.10 -28.84
N TYR A 741 13.85 14.72 -27.81
CA TYR A 741 13.62 16.12 -27.49
C TYR A 741 14.08 17.05 -28.62
N THR A 742 13.37 18.14 -28.87
CA THR A 742 13.75 19.15 -29.85
C THR A 742 14.63 20.22 -29.17
N GLU A 743 15.96 20.14 -29.35
CA GLU A 743 16.94 20.97 -28.62
C GLU A 743 16.87 22.46 -28.95
N SER A 744 16.37 22.84 -30.12
CA SER A 744 16.42 24.21 -30.62
C SER A 744 15.58 25.20 -29.81
N THR A 745 14.42 24.79 -29.28
CA THR A 745 13.49 25.70 -28.60
C THR A 745 12.68 24.96 -27.53
N SER A 746 12.51 25.58 -26.35
CA SER A 746 11.60 25.11 -25.29
C SER A 746 10.88 26.27 -24.65
N SER A 747 9.70 26.03 -24.05
CA SER A 747 8.98 27.05 -23.29
C SER A 747 9.85 27.67 -22.20
N THR A 748 10.72 26.89 -21.56
CA THR A 748 11.67 27.39 -20.55
C THR A 748 12.71 28.35 -21.15
N LYS A 749 13.25 28.02 -22.33
CA LYS A 749 14.18 28.93 -23.04
C LYS A 749 13.51 30.21 -23.45
N ILE A 750 12.27 30.16 -23.96
CA ILE A 750 11.49 31.34 -24.36
C ILE A 750 11.20 32.22 -23.14
N LYS A 751 10.75 31.62 -22.03
CA LYS A 751 10.50 32.32 -20.75
C LYS A 751 11.74 33.05 -20.26
N GLY A 752 12.90 32.36 -20.22
CA GLY A 752 14.16 33.00 -19.84
C GLY A 752 14.67 34.08 -20.79
N LEU A 753 14.23 34.11 -22.05
CA LEU A 753 14.49 35.20 -22.97
C LEU A 753 13.56 36.41 -22.74
N ILE A 754 12.29 36.14 -22.41
CA ILE A 754 11.31 37.19 -22.05
C ILE A 754 11.76 37.87 -20.75
N ASP A 755 12.10 37.11 -19.71
CA ASP A 755 12.56 37.66 -18.42
C ASP A 755 13.80 38.54 -18.58
N ARG A 756 14.78 38.12 -19.43
CA ARG A 756 16.00 38.90 -19.70
C ARG A 756 15.75 40.18 -20.54
N LYS A 757 14.64 40.25 -21.27
CA LYS A 757 14.31 41.48 -22.08
C LYS A 757 13.39 42.42 -21.33
N LEU A 758 12.74 41.98 -20.25
CA LEU A 758 11.86 42.79 -19.43
C LEU A 758 12.56 43.37 -18.18
N MET A 759 13.75 42.85 -17.83
CA MET A 759 14.70 43.42 -16.88
C MET A 759 15.66 44.35 -17.63
#